data_978eb6da07bfaa9560e641b3a9cfc07d
#
_entry.id   978eb6da07bfaa9560e641b3a9cfc07d
#
_cell.length_a   1.000
_cell.length_b   1.000
_cell.length_c   1.000
_cell.angle_alpha   90.00
_cell.angle_beta   90.00
_cell.angle_gamma   90.00
#
_symmetry.space_group_name_H-M   'P 1'
#
loop_
_entity.id
_entity.type
_entity.pdbx_description
1 polymer ?
#
loop_
_entity_poly.entity_id
_entity_poly.type
_entity_poly.pdbx_seq_one_letter_code
_entity_poly.pdbx_strand_id
1 'polypeptide(L)'
;MMLRYALRSVRARKAGFLGAFLSLMCAAALITACGTLLDTGLRGTIRTERYAASPVVVSADQYVRRTTVKHKKGKTKVKHKAKPIAERAWLPESLETTLARTPGVARVIPELTFLAQPLTPAGTGGRTAYGHSWDSAALTPYRLVTGSTPRAASDLVIDRDFALRARLRPGDRLTVQSTQAPRVYRITGIAAPTTPVDHQTSLFFSAGEARRLAAHPGQVTAFGVLPAKGTSADRLWQAITTALHQPTARPGTATSLSPTAPLGSTAQVTSGDARGPVEFLDAATARTRLVSIGGAMGGTSLLVAVLVVVGTFVLSVQQRHRELALLRAVAATSGQIRRLLGREALIVGTVAGVAGALLGLPLGGWLYDRFVALGAVPATLQHTTGVVPPLAALIATALGAWTAARVASRRISRIRPAQALAEAEAGAGAGAGAGAEARTKAGTKSTRTRLTTRAGLTRGRLLAGLVLLAGGVVLVAVLSKLRTEPASTPVTFLAVVVLSTSVALLGPLLVKAAVLVLRGPVRRSGPTGRLATANLRGNAVRMASVVTPLTLLIGMTCTVLFVQPTLGDAAGAQAREGVRADWVVASQGPGVPAEAARQLRARHDIVTEVVRTTVRVGLDKYVAQGVTPAGLTRTWDPDVTAGSLDGLTENTAAVSELAADQLHLKPGGTLKLTLGDGTPATLTVVAVYARGLGFGDLTLAHDLVARHVDNPLASSVLVSTPRTQTQLVTTLREFPGVRVLAPTAADSLQARRQQANAEVNYLAMGLVLAFTAIAVVNTLAMSVAERVREFALLRLAGATRRQVLRMLRIEALSVVLLAAALGSGIALAVLTAFSIGMTGRAAPSVTPLVHVTIVAVGAALALVATALPGRAALRVRAVTVATARE
;
A
#
# COMPACT_ATOMS: atom_id res chain seq x y z
N MET A 1 -33.26 -7.94 -32.43
CA MET A 1 -32.82 -7.13 -33.58
C MET A 1 -31.66 -6.18 -33.21
N MET A 2 -31.81 -5.31 -32.26
CA MET A 2 -30.79 -4.34 -31.84
C MET A 2 -29.43 -4.92 -31.31
N LEU A 3 -29.42 -6.11 -30.69
CA LEU A 3 -28.16 -6.76 -30.22
C LEU A 3 -27.35 -7.28 -31.43
N ARG A 4 -28.03 -7.87 -32.42
CA ARG A 4 -27.38 -8.34 -33.66
C ARG A 4 -26.81 -7.18 -34.49
N TYR A 5 -27.48 -6.04 -34.49
CA TYR A 5 -26.96 -4.82 -35.12
C TYR A 5 -25.72 -4.27 -34.38
N ALA A 6 -25.75 -4.20 -33.04
CA ALA A 6 -24.61 -3.79 -32.22
C ALA A 6 -23.39 -4.70 -32.41
N LEU A 7 -23.60 -6.03 -32.50
CA LEU A 7 -22.53 -7.00 -32.80
C LEU A 7 -21.93 -6.81 -34.20
N ARG A 8 -22.77 -6.59 -35.22
CA ARG A 8 -22.31 -6.30 -36.59
C ARG A 8 -21.53 -4.99 -36.64
N SER A 9 -22.02 -3.94 -35.98
CA SER A 9 -21.34 -2.65 -35.85
C SER A 9 -19.96 -2.75 -35.26
N VAL A 10 -19.81 -3.49 -34.13
CA VAL A 10 -18.52 -3.73 -33.47
C VAL A 10 -17.59 -4.54 -34.38
N ARG A 11 -18.09 -5.61 -35.04
CA ARG A 11 -17.28 -6.45 -35.92
C ARG A 11 -16.81 -5.69 -37.18
N ALA A 12 -17.65 -4.82 -37.75
CA ALA A 12 -17.31 -4.02 -38.92
C ALA A 12 -16.25 -2.95 -38.64
N ARG A 13 -16.08 -2.55 -37.35
CA ARG A 13 -15.23 -1.41 -36.94
C ARG A 13 -14.27 -1.74 -35.81
N LYS A 14 -13.58 -2.86 -35.92
CA LYS A 14 -12.62 -3.35 -34.91
C LYS A 14 -11.60 -2.28 -34.50
N ALA A 15 -11.05 -1.52 -35.43
CA ALA A 15 -10.06 -0.49 -35.19
C ALA A 15 -10.59 0.67 -34.33
N GLY A 16 -11.86 1.09 -34.50
CA GLY A 16 -12.44 2.18 -33.68
C GLY A 16 -12.72 1.81 -32.23
N PHE A 17 -12.92 0.53 -31.94
CA PHE A 17 -13.15 0.04 -30.58
C PHE A 17 -11.90 -0.50 -29.90
N LEU A 18 -10.78 -0.70 -30.64
CA LEU A 18 -9.56 -1.30 -30.12
C LEU A 18 -9.00 -0.54 -28.92
N GLY A 19 -8.99 0.79 -28.98
CA GLY A 19 -8.51 1.61 -27.90
C GLY A 19 -9.37 1.50 -26.62
N ALA A 20 -10.70 1.53 -26.78
CA ALA A 20 -11.61 1.33 -25.63
C ALA A 20 -11.50 -0.10 -25.08
N PHE A 21 -11.37 -1.09 -25.98
CA PHE A 21 -11.15 -2.49 -25.58
C PHE A 21 -9.86 -2.66 -24.77
N LEU A 22 -8.73 -2.15 -25.24
CA LEU A 22 -7.43 -2.24 -24.56
C LEU A 22 -7.48 -1.55 -23.19
N SER A 23 -8.06 -0.35 -23.12
CA SER A 23 -8.19 0.37 -21.84
C SER A 23 -9.05 -0.40 -20.83
N LEU A 24 -10.18 -0.98 -21.27
CA LEU A 24 -11.07 -1.78 -20.43
C LEU A 24 -10.40 -3.11 -20.02
N MET A 25 -9.70 -3.75 -20.92
CA MET A 25 -8.97 -4.99 -20.67
C MET A 25 -7.87 -4.78 -19.62
N CYS A 26 -7.05 -3.73 -19.77
CA CYS A 26 -6.02 -3.39 -18.79
C CYS A 26 -6.63 -3.01 -17.42
N ALA A 27 -7.75 -2.28 -17.42
CA ALA A 27 -8.47 -1.95 -16.20
C ALA A 27 -8.98 -3.22 -15.48
N ALA A 28 -9.59 -4.15 -16.23
CA ALA A 28 -10.04 -5.43 -15.67
C ALA A 28 -8.89 -6.28 -15.14
N ALA A 29 -7.77 -6.34 -15.86
CA ALA A 29 -6.58 -7.06 -15.43
C ALA A 29 -6.04 -6.49 -14.11
N LEU A 30 -5.96 -5.17 -14.00
CA LEU A 30 -5.49 -4.49 -12.80
C LEU A 30 -6.43 -4.69 -11.60
N ILE A 31 -7.76 -4.54 -11.82
CA ILE A 31 -8.76 -4.77 -10.77
C ILE A 31 -8.72 -6.23 -10.30
N THR A 32 -8.55 -7.19 -11.20
CA THR A 32 -8.43 -8.61 -10.86
C THR A 32 -7.14 -8.86 -10.07
N ALA A 33 -5.99 -8.37 -10.52
CA ALA A 33 -4.72 -8.55 -9.83
C ALA A 33 -4.73 -7.96 -8.41
N CYS A 34 -5.21 -6.73 -8.23
CA CYS A 34 -5.37 -6.13 -6.91
C CYS A 34 -6.42 -6.87 -6.06
N GLY A 35 -7.48 -7.36 -6.71
CA GLY A 35 -8.53 -8.13 -6.07
C GLY A 35 -8.06 -9.48 -5.55
N THR A 36 -7.15 -10.17 -6.25
CA THR A 36 -6.56 -11.44 -5.77
C THR A 36 -5.66 -11.22 -4.55
N LEU A 37 -4.93 -10.11 -4.48
CA LEU A 37 -4.19 -9.74 -3.27
C LEU A 37 -5.13 -9.48 -2.09
N LEU A 38 -6.22 -8.76 -2.33
CA LEU A 38 -7.26 -8.54 -1.32
C LEU A 38 -7.90 -9.86 -0.87
N ASP A 39 -8.23 -10.76 -1.79
CA ASP A 39 -8.81 -12.06 -1.51
C ASP A 39 -7.84 -12.95 -0.73
N THR A 40 -6.55 -12.94 -1.08
CA THR A 40 -5.47 -13.61 -0.32
C THR A 40 -5.40 -13.07 1.11
N GLY A 41 -5.47 -11.75 1.30
CA GLY A 41 -5.51 -11.15 2.64
C GLY A 41 -6.75 -11.56 3.45
N LEU A 42 -7.91 -11.73 2.82
CA LEU A 42 -9.16 -12.09 3.49
C LEU A 42 -9.28 -13.59 3.74
N ARG A 43 -8.85 -14.44 2.80
CA ARG A 43 -9.13 -15.89 2.78
C ARG A 43 -7.88 -16.74 2.71
N GLY A 44 -6.69 -16.16 2.49
CA GLY A 44 -5.43 -16.90 2.40
C GLY A 44 -5.23 -17.78 3.64
N THR A 45 -4.87 -19.04 3.44
CA THR A 45 -4.55 -19.99 4.51
C THR A 45 -3.07 -19.92 4.85
N ILE A 46 -2.75 -20.18 6.10
CA ILE A 46 -1.39 -20.27 6.61
C ILE A 46 -1.19 -21.72 7.02
N ARG A 47 -0.30 -22.41 6.30
CA ARG A 47 0.00 -23.82 6.64
C ARG A 47 0.73 -23.91 7.96
N THR A 48 0.34 -24.89 8.77
CA THR A 48 1.10 -25.27 9.97
C THR A 48 2.25 -26.18 9.59
N GLU A 49 3.41 -25.89 10.11
CA GLU A 49 4.62 -26.72 9.98
C GLU A 49 4.98 -27.33 11.35
N ARG A 50 5.22 -26.46 12.34
CA ARG A 50 5.65 -26.85 13.68
C ARG A 50 4.58 -27.59 14.49
N TYR A 51 3.29 -27.26 14.27
CA TYR A 51 2.17 -27.91 14.94
C TYR A 51 1.52 -29.02 14.11
N ALA A 52 2.22 -29.60 13.15
CA ALA A 52 1.64 -30.57 12.19
C ALA A 52 1.04 -31.82 12.87
N ALA A 53 1.67 -32.34 13.91
CA ALA A 53 1.18 -33.51 14.64
C ALA A 53 0.10 -33.21 15.68
N SER A 54 -0.12 -31.96 16.03
CA SER A 54 -1.11 -31.57 17.03
C SER A 54 -2.39 -31.07 16.37
N PRO A 55 -3.49 -31.83 16.35
CA PRO A 55 -4.74 -31.41 15.69
C PRO A 55 -5.42 -30.21 16.37
N VAL A 56 -5.17 -30.00 17.66
CA VAL A 56 -5.68 -28.87 18.44
C VAL A 56 -4.53 -28.16 19.12
N VAL A 57 -4.51 -26.85 18.99
CA VAL A 57 -3.53 -25.97 19.65
C VAL A 57 -4.28 -24.96 20.50
N VAL A 58 -3.84 -24.78 21.75
CA VAL A 58 -4.33 -23.75 22.67
C VAL A 58 -3.28 -22.66 22.76
N SER A 59 -3.63 -21.44 22.44
CA SER A 59 -2.75 -20.26 22.49
C SER A 59 -3.45 -19.10 23.20
N ALA A 60 -2.71 -18.08 23.59
CA ALA A 60 -3.32 -16.85 24.05
C ALA A 60 -3.97 -16.07 22.88
N ASP A 61 -4.92 -15.18 23.19
CA ASP A 61 -5.59 -14.36 22.16
C ASP A 61 -4.59 -13.34 21.58
N GLN A 62 -4.31 -13.46 20.29
CA GLN A 62 -3.42 -12.60 19.53
C GLN A 62 -4.10 -11.30 19.05
N TYR A 63 -5.30 -10.98 19.57
CA TYR A 63 -6.09 -9.84 19.10
C TYR A 63 -6.62 -8.99 20.24
N VAL A 64 -6.52 -7.68 20.10
CA VAL A 64 -7.31 -6.74 20.90
C VAL A 64 -8.70 -6.68 20.31
N ARG A 65 -9.73 -6.96 21.13
CA ARG A 65 -11.13 -7.00 20.75
C ARG A 65 -11.90 -5.82 21.33
N ARG A 66 -12.74 -5.21 20.53
CA ARG A 66 -13.64 -4.15 20.98
C ARG A 66 -15.06 -4.41 20.46
N THR A 67 -15.99 -4.54 21.38
CA THR A 67 -17.42 -4.62 21.06
C THR A 67 -18.04 -3.25 21.18
N THR A 68 -18.65 -2.76 20.10
CA THR A 68 -19.38 -1.49 20.08
C THR A 68 -20.85 -1.77 19.89
N VAL A 69 -21.67 -1.40 20.88
CA VAL A 69 -23.12 -1.49 20.80
C VAL A 69 -23.66 -0.14 20.35
N LYS A 70 -24.41 -0.11 19.26
CA LYS A 70 -25.07 1.09 18.75
C LYS A 70 -26.59 0.89 18.77
N HIS A 71 -27.28 1.72 19.53
CA HIS A 71 -28.75 1.79 19.53
C HIS A 71 -29.18 2.83 18.49
N LYS A 72 -29.90 2.41 17.46
CA LYS A 72 -30.48 3.31 16.45
C LYS A 72 -31.87 2.88 16.09
N LYS A 73 -32.87 3.75 16.32
CA LYS A 73 -34.28 3.53 15.99
C LYS A 73 -34.81 2.18 16.50
N GLY A 74 -34.64 1.86 17.80
CA GLY A 74 -35.13 0.64 18.42
C GLY A 74 -34.40 -0.66 18.05
N LYS A 75 -33.37 -0.59 17.19
CA LYS A 75 -32.54 -1.74 16.83
C LYS A 75 -31.16 -1.64 17.47
N THR A 76 -30.79 -2.67 18.21
CA THR A 76 -29.44 -2.80 18.78
C THR A 76 -28.52 -3.45 17.75
N LYS A 77 -27.48 -2.72 17.29
CA LYS A 77 -26.45 -3.24 16.39
C LYS A 77 -25.16 -3.43 17.17
N VAL A 78 -24.78 -4.68 17.39
CA VAL A 78 -23.50 -5.05 18.00
C VAL A 78 -22.47 -5.18 16.89
N LYS A 79 -21.34 -4.49 17.03
CA LYS A 79 -20.18 -4.60 16.14
C LYS A 79 -18.99 -5.10 16.93
N HIS A 80 -18.50 -6.27 16.57
CA HIS A 80 -17.23 -6.81 17.06
C HIS A 80 -16.12 -6.41 16.12
N LYS A 81 -15.05 -5.81 16.63
CA LYS A 81 -13.83 -5.51 15.89
C LYS A 81 -12.66 -6.15 16.64
N ALA A 82 -11.78 -6.79 15.91
CA ALA A 82 -10.54 -7.36 16.41
C ALA A 82 -9.36 -6.83 15.60
N LYS A 83 -8.24 -6.58 16.25
CA LYS A 83 -6.98 -6.15 15.64
C LYS A 83 -5.81 -6.92 16.25
N PRO A 84 -4.87 -7.47 15.44
CA PRO A 84 -3.75 -8.24 15.97
C PRO A 84 -2.85 -7.39 16.84
N ILE A 85 -2.30 -7.97 17.90
CA ILE A 85 -1.20 -7.41 18.70
C ILE A 85 0.13 -7.57 17.94
N ALA A 86 1.20 -6.95 18.44
CA ALA A 86 2.47 -6.92 17.73
C ALA A 86 3.37 -8.11 18.08
N GLU A 87 3.36 -8.49 19.31
CA GLU A 87 4.22 -9.52 19.90
C GLU A 87 3.38 -10.76 20.22
N ARG A 88 4.03 -11.82 20.64
CA ARG A 88 3.36 -13.06 21.02
C ARG A 88 2.69 -12.91 22.40
N ALA A 89 1.43 -13.27 22.50
CA ALA A 89 0.76 -13.39 23.80
C ALA A 89 1.10 -14.73 24.45
N TRP A 90 1.23 -14.74 25.77
CA TRP A 90 1.68 -15.88 26.56
C TRP A 90 0.56 -16.47 27.39
N LEU A 91 0.62 -17.79 27.64
CA LEU A 91 -0.29 -18.52 28.52
C LEU A 91 0.43 -18.96 29.79
N PRO A 92 -0.25 -18.97 30.93
CA PRO A 92 0.34 -19.54 32.15
C PRO A 92 0.52 -21.06 32.00
N GLU A 93 1.69 -21.56 32.42
CA GLU A 93 2.04 -23.00 32.37
C GLU A 93 1.04 -23.84 33.19
N SER A 94 0.42 -23.25 34.22
CA SER A 94 -0.59 -23.91 35.07
C SER A 94 -1.82 -24.43 34.34
N LEU A 95 -2.10 -23.92 33.11
CA LEU A 95 -3.17 -24.42 32.28
C LEU A 95 -2.94 -25.88 31.80
N GLU A 96 -1.70 -26.35 31.79
CA GLU A 96 -1.36 -27.73 31.42
C GLU A 96 -2.18 -28.75 32.21
N THR A 97 -2.30 -28.56 33.53
CA THR A 97 -3.05 -29.49 34.42
C THR A 97 -4.53 -29.52 34.09
N THR A 98 -5.13 -28.37 33.73
CA THR A 98 -6.53 -28.28 33.34
C THR A 98 -6.77 -28.99 32.00
N LEU A 99 -5.89 -28.75 31.04
CA LEU A 99 -5.94 -29.38 29.72
C LEU A 99 -5.74 -30.89 29.78
N ALA A 100 -4.79 -31.37 30.62
CA ALA A 100 -4.50 -32.80 30.77
C ALA A 100 -5.67 -33.59 31.40
N ARG A 101 -6.48 -32.92 32.24
CA ARG A 101 -7.67 -33.52 32.87
C ARG A 101 -8.91 -33.52 31.97
N THR A 102 -8.85 -32.87 30.78
CA THR A 102 -9.99 -32.78 29.86
C THR A 102 -10.23 -34.13 29.19
N PRO A 103 -11.48 -34.63 29.16
CA PRO A 103 -11.81 -35.88 28.51
C PRO A 103 -11.41 -35.92 27.05
N GLY A 104 -10.79 -37.03 26.62
CA GLY A 104 -10.32 -37.17 25.24
C GLY A 104 -8.92 -36.65 24.97
N VAL A 105 -8.22 -36.11 25.95
CA VAL A 105 -6.82 -35.70 25.86
C VAL A 105 -5.91 -36.88 26.23
N ALA A 106 -4.96 -37.21 25.35
CA ALA A 106 -3.93 -38.19 25.65
C ALA A 106 -2.67 -37.56 26.21
N ARG A 107 -2.26 -36.41 25.64
CA ARG A 107 -1.05 -35.69 26.05
C ARG A 107 -1.17 -34.21 25.75
N VAL A 108 -0.70 -33.38 26.67
CA VAL A 108 -0.50 -31.96 26.49
C VAL A 108 1.00 -31.70 26.36
N ILE A 109 1.40 -30.91 25.39
CA ILE A 109 2.81 -30.60 25.13
C ILE A 109 2.93 -29.08 25.17
N PRO A 110 3.61 -28.52 26.20
CA PRO A 110 3.89 -27.10 26.27
C PRO A 110 4.93 -26.72 25.22
N GLU A 111 4.71 -25.62 24.54
CA GLU A 111 5.60 -25.06 23.53
C GLU A 111 6.20 -23.74 24.04
N LEU A 112 7.50 -23.61 23.84
CA LEU A 112 8.26 -22.38 24.00
C LEU A 112 8.85 -22.03 22.63
N THR A 113 8.40 -20.95 22.04
CA THR A 113 8.97 -20.41 20.80
C THR A 113 9.59 -19.05 21.09
N PHE A 114 10.90 -18.95 20.90
CA PHE A 114 11.67 -17.73 21.13
C PHE A 114 12.72 -17.54 20.04
N LEU A 115 13.17 -16.30 19.84
CA LEU A 115 14.20 -15.99 18.86
C LEU A 115 15.52 -16.70 19.22
N ALA A 116 16.13 -17.39 18.25
CA ALA A 116 17.42 -18.04 18.43
C ALA A 116 18.23 -17.98 17.12
N GLN A 117 19.03 -16.93 16.99
CA GLN A 117 19.80 -16.65 15.78
C GLN A 117 21.19 -17.30 15.84
N PRO A 118 21.51 -18.29 14.99
CA PRO A 118 22.87 -18.81 14.87
C PRO A 118 23.78 -17.76 14.21
N LEU A 119 24.92 -17.48 14.81
CA LEU A 119 25.96 -16.58 14.31
C LEU A 119 26.96 -17.38 13.48
N THR A 120 26.64 -17.68 12.22
CA THR A 120 27.49 -18.39 11.26
C THR A 120 27.62 -17.62 9.98
N PRO A 121 28.74 -17.74 9.23
CA PRO A 121 28.87 -17.13 7.92
C PRO A 121 27.79 -17.59 6.90
N ALA A 122 27.32 -18.83 7.05
CA ALA A 122 26.29 -19.40 6.18
C ALA A 122 24.88 -18.81 6.47
N GLY A 123 24.70 -18.16 7.63
CA GLY A 123 23.41 -17.64 8.05
C GLY A 123 22.32 -18.72 8.12
N THR A 124 21.06 -18.28 8.15
CA THR A 124 19.88 -19.18 8.18
C THR A 124 19.29 -19.43 6.79
N GLY A 125 19.92 -18.94 5.73
CA GLY A 125 19.38 -19.05 4.36
C GLY A 125 18.10 -18.23 4.14
N GLY A 126 17.96 -17.11 4.85
CA GLY A 126 16.78 -16.24 4.77
C GLY A 126 15.58 -16.71 5.62
N ARG A 127 15.69 -17.83 6.33
CA ARG A 127 14.65 -18.33 7.24
C ARG A 127 14.85 -17.72 8.62
N THR A 128 13.75 -17.45 9.32
CA THR A 128 13.82 -17.07 10.74
C THR A 128 14.19 -18.29 11.58
N ALA A 129 15.14 -18.12 12.51
CA ALA A 129 15.54 -19.19 13.41
C ALA A 129 14.87 -19.03 14.77
N TYR A 130 14.20 -20.09 15.21
CA TYR A 130 13.54 -20.16 16.51
C TYR A 130 14.13 -21.23 17.37
N GLY A 131 14.20 -20.92 18.67
CA GLY A 131 14.53 -21.86 19.72
C GLY A 131 13.27 -22.51 20.32
N HIS A 132 13.40 -23.79 20.64
CA HIS A 132 12.34 -24.61 21.23
C HIS A 132 12.90 -25.50 22.33
N SER A 133 12.03 -25.97 23.24
CA SER A 133 12.38 -27.08 24.12
C SER A 133 12.38 -28.41 23.32
N TRP A 134 13.33 -29.29 23.60
CA TRP A 134 13.32 -30.63 22.98
C TRP A 134 12.04 -31.40 23.29
N ASP A 135 11.43 -31.19 24.47
CA ASP A 135 10.19 -31.85 24.87
C ASP A 135 9.04 -31.58 23.90
N SER A 136 9.09 -30.43 23.23
CA SER A 136 8.09 -30.03 22.24
C SER A 136 8.41 -30.51 20.80
N ALA A 137 9.53 -31.22 20.61
CA ALA A 137 9.87 -31.80 19.28
C ALA A 137 8.79 -32.70 18.72
N ALA A 138 7.97 -33.32 19.58
CA ALA A 138 6.85 -34.18 19.19
C ALA A 138 5.69 -33.42 18.52
N LEU A 139 5.59 -32.09 18.63
CA LEU A 139 4.56 -31.28 17.95
C LEU A 139 4.73 -31.25 16.43
N THR A 140 5.97 -31.32 15.96
CA THR A 140 6.36 -31.66 14.60
C THR A 140 7.22 -32.89 14.72
N PRO A 141 6.79 -34.08 14.44
CA PRO A 141 7.55 -35.26 14.86
C PRO A 141 9.00 -35.26 14.34
N TYR A 142 9.86 -34.51 15.03
CA TYR A 142 11.29 -34.49 14.81
C TYR A 142 11.89 -35.80 15.32
N ARG A 143 12.66 -36.45 14.48
CA ARG A 143 13.42 -37.63 14.83
C ARG A 143 14.90 -37.31 14.82
N LEU A 144 15.61 -37.76 15.84
CA LEU A 144 17.05 -37.64 15.90
C LEU A 144 17.66 -38.50 14.79
N VAL A 145 18.43 -37.88 13.90
CA VAL A 145 19.14 -38.58 12.80
C VAL A 145 20.49 -39.09 13.25
N THR A 146 21.23 -38.22 14.00
CA THR A 146 22.55 -38.53 14.54
C THR A 146 22.71 -37.82 15.89
N GLY A 147 23.52 -38.43 16.76
CA GLY A 147 23.86 -37.85 18.08
C GLY A 147 22.87 -38.19 19.19
N SER A 148 22.73 -37.31 20.16
CA SER A 148 21.89 -37.46 21.36
C SER A 148 21.02 -36.24 21.62
N THR A 149 19.98 -36.42 22.45
CA THR A 149 19.10 -35.35 22.90
C THR A 149 19.83 -34.36 23.82
N PRO A 150 19.44 -33.08 23.82
CA PRO A 150 20.09 -32.07 24.65
C PRO A 150 19.69 -32.25 26.12
N ARG A 151 20.65 -32.39 27.02
CA ARG A 151 20.46 -32.60 28.49
C ARG A 151 21.01 -31.44 29.31
N ALA A 152 22.21 -30.98 28.93
CA ALA A 152 22.85 -29.87 29.62
C ALA A 152 22.41 -28.52 29.04
N ALA A 153 22.61 -27.44 29.80
CA ALA A 153 22.31 -26.07 29.32
C ALA A 153 23.20 -25.62 28.15
N SER A 154 24.31 -26.32 27.89
CA SER A 154 25.22 -26.07 26.77
C SER A 154 24.95 -26.92 25.56
N ASP A 155 23.96 -27.84 25.64
CA ASP A 155 23.66 -28.76 24.57
C ASP A 155 22.65 -28.19 23.60
N LEU A 156 22.82 -28.51 22.30
CA LEU A 156 21.97 -28.04 21.24
C LEU A 156 21.71 -29.16 20.22
N VAL A 157 20.46 -29.35 19.84
CA VAL A 157 20.09 -30.14 18.67
C VAL A 157 19.65 -29.22 17.57
N ILE A 158 20.18 -29.39 16.38
CA ILE A 158 19.90 -28.54 15.21
C ILE A 158 19.14 -29.29 14.14
N ASP A 159 18.40 -28.52 13.32
CA ASP A 159 17.71 -29.04 12.14
C ASP A 159 18.72 -29.56 11.11
N ARG A 160 18.39 -30.68 10.44
CA ARG A 160 19.23 -31.31 9.42
C ARG A 160 19.53 -30.36 8.24
N ASP A 161 18.54 -29.63 7.76
CA ASP A 161 18.72 -28.73 6.64
C ASP A 161 19.68 -27.57 6.97
N PHE A 162 19.60 -27.06 8.20
CA PHE A 162 20.55 -26.08 8.70
C PHE A 162 21.96 -26.70 8.86
N ALA A 163 22.04 -27.91 9.43
CA ALA A 163 23.31 -28.62 9.57
C ALA A 163 24.02 -28.82 8.24
N LEU A 164 23.30 -29.21 7.19
CA LEU A 164 23.84 -29.39 5.84
C LEU A 164 24.33 -28.06 5.24
N ARG A 165 23.54 -26.99 5.36
CA ARG A 165 23.93 -25.66 4.83
C ARG A 165 25.15 -25.10 5.53
N ALA A 166 25.20 -25.20 6.84
CA ALA A 166 26.29 -24.67 7.66
C ALA A 166 27.46 -25.65 7.81
N ARG A 167 27.35 -26.88 7.25
CA ARG A 167 28.34 -27.96 7.33
C ARG A 167 28.70 -28.36 8.76
N LEU A 168 27.71 -28.40 9.65
CA LEU A 168 27.86 -28.69 11.06
C LEU A 168 27.60 -30.15 11.36
N ARG A 169 28.33 -30.69 12.36
CA ARG A 169 28.25 -32.09 12.82
C ARG A 169 28.06 -32.17 14.33
N PRO A 170 27.53 -33.25 14.89
CA PRO A 170 27.55 -33.48 16.32
C PRO A 170 28.99 -33.40 16.88
N GLY A 171 29.18 -32.68 17.96
CA GLY A 171 30.47 -32.30 18.55
C GLY A 171 30.94 -30.90 18.25
N ASP A 172 30.49 -30.28 17.15
CA ASP A 172 30.85 -28.92 16.79
C ASP A 172 30.27 -27.88 17.78
N ARG A 173 30.87 -26.70 17.77
CA ARG A 173 30.42 -25.55 18.58
C ARG A 173 29.69 -24.53 17.72
N LEU A 174 28.57 -24.05 18.17
CA LEU A 174 27.75 -23.04 17.51
C LEU A 174 27.45 -21.88 18.45
N THR A 175 27.78 -20.67 18.05
CA THR A 175 27.36 -19.47 18.81
C THR A 175 25.94 -19.10 18.39
N VAL A 176 25.04 -19.02 19.38
CA VAL A 176 23.63 -18.61 19.18
C VAL A 176 23.34 -17.38 20.01
N GLN A 177 22.73 -16.39 19.40
CA GLN A 177 22.14 -15.24 20.09
C GLN A 177 20.63 -15.40 20.15
N SER A 178 20.11 -15.38 21.36
CA SER A 178 18.68 -15.40 21.65
C SER A 178 18.25 -14.08 22.28
N THR A 179 17.45 -14.10 23.32
CA THR A 179 16.99 -12.93 24.09
C THR A 179 18.04 -12.34 25.04
N GLN A 180 19.21 -12.94 25.11
CA GLN A 180 20.33 -12.57 25.98
C GLN A 180 21.63 -12.47 25.17
N ALA A 181 22.78 -12.32 25.90
CA ALA A 181 24.10 -12.33 25.27
C ALA A 181 24.35 -13.60 24.45
N PRO A 182 25.10 -13.50 23.35
CA PRO A 182 25.48 -14.67 22.56
C PRO A 182 26.20 -15.71 23.41
N ARG A 183 25.82 -16.97 23.23
CA ARG A 183 26.43 -18.10 23.97
C ARG A 183 26.85 -19.20 22.98
N VAL A 184 27.96 -19.86 23.34
CA VAL A 184 28.47 -21.02 22.59
C VAL A 184 27.80 -22.29 23.11
N TYR A 185 27.16 -23.02 22.21
CA TYR A 185 26.53 -24.31 22.45
C TYR A 185 27.29 -25.42 21.75
N ARG A 186 27.26 -26.62 22.31
CA ARG A 186 27.77 -27.82 21.68
C ARG A 186 26.63 -28.53 20.96
N ILE A 187 26.80 -28.81 19.70
CA ILE A 187 25.83 -29.59 18.91
C ILE A 187 25.92 -31.04 19.39
N THR A 188 24.86 -31.51 20.05
CA THR A 188 24.80 -32.88 20.55
C THR A 188 24.07 -33.81 19.60
N GLY A 189 23.22 -33.28 18.73
CA GLY A 189 22.48 -34.05 17.75
C GLY A 189 21.98 -33.23 16.58
N ILE A 190 21.62 -33.96 15.54
CA ILE A 190 20.94 -33.43 14.36
C ILE A 190 19.61 -34.17 14.25
N ALA A 191 18.53 -33.39 14.15
CA ALA A 191 17.18 -33.90 14.02
C ALA A 191 16.55 -33.52 12.69
N ALA A 192 15.68 -34.35 12.15
CA ALA A 192 14.92 -34.08 10.97
C ALA A 192 13.41 -34.21 11.23
N PRO A 193 12.58 -33.34 10.71
CA PRO A 193 11.14 -33.43 10.84
C PRO A 193 10.60 -34.54 9.91
N THR A 194 9.51 -35.19 10.30
CA THR A 194 8.81 -36.16 9.44
C THR A 194 7.92 -35.48 8.40
N THR A 195 7.51 -34.25 8.66
CA THR A 195 6.79 -33.38 7.73
C THR A 195 7.67 -32.17 7.37
N PRO A 196 7.65 -31.66 6.14
CA PRO A 196 8.49 -30.52 5.74
C PRO A 196 8.29 -29.30 6.64
N VAL A 197 9.39 -28.69 7.07
CA VAL A 197 9.45 -27.42 7.78
C VAL A 197 10.34 -26.50 6.95
N ASP A 198 9.72 -25.74 6.06
CA ASP A 198 10.43 -25.03 5.00
C ASP A 198 10.68 -23.55 5.31
N HIS A 199 9.91 -22.96 6.22
CA HIS A 199 9.90 -21.51 6.43
C HIS A 199 10.57 -21.06 7.73
N GLN A 200 11.00 -21.99 8.57
CA GLN A 200 11.75 -21.71 9.80
C GLN A 200 12.92 -22.67 9.98
N THR A 201 13.91 -22.24 10.75
CA THR A 201 15.01 -23.07 11.23
C THR A 201 14.78 -23.35 12.70
N SER A 202 14.67 -24.63 13.07
CA SER A 202 14.40 -25.04 14.46
C SER A 202 15.68 -25.42 15.18
N LEU A 203 15.89 -24.81 16.35
CA LEU A 203 16.98 -25.11 17.28
C LEU A 203 16.39 -25.63 18.58
N PHE A 204 16.78 -26.81 19.02
CA PHE A 204 16.21 -27.44 20.21
C PHE A 204 17.22 -27.42 21.36
N PHE A 205 16.79 -26.86 22.47
CA PHE A 205 17.54 -26.74 23.73
C PHE A 205 16.98 -27.70 24.79
N SER A 206 17.74 -27.92 25.85
CA SER A 206 17.21 -28.58 27.03
C SER A 206 16.07 -27.74 27.66
N ALA A 207 15.11 -28.36 28.36
CA ALA A 207 13.95 -27.67 28.92
C ALA A 207 14.33 -26.50 29.84
N GLY A 208 15.32 -26.64 30.66
CA GLY A 208 15.80 -25.57 31.57
C GLY A 208 16.38 -24.38 30.77
N GLU A 209 17.19 -24.67 29.78
CA GLU A 209 17.79 -23.62 28.93
C GLU A 209 16.75 -22.94 28.07
N ALA A 210 15.79 -23.68 27.50
CA ALA A 210 14.68 -23.10 26.73
C ALA A 210 13.84 -22.12 27.56
N ARG A 211 13.49 -22.48 28.82
CA ARG A 211 12.79 -21.56 29.74
C ARG A 211 13.60 -20.32 30.04
N ARG A 212 14.91 -20.45 30.25
CA ARG A 212 15.81 -19.31 30.50
C ARG A 212 15.87 -18.36 29.33
N LEU A 213 15.96 -18.93 28.08
CA LEU A 213 16.05 -18.14 26.85
C LEU A 213 14.71 -17.53 26.42
N ALA A 214 13.58 -18.16 26.76
CA ALA A 214 12.25 -17.61 26.50
C ALA A 214 11.95 -16.35 27.33
N ALA A 215 12.68 -16.15 28.47
CA ALA A 215 12.60 -14.97 29.34
C ALA A 215 11.21 -14.68 29.96
N HIS A 216 10.29 -15.66 29.94
CA HIS A 216 8.94 -15.57 30.50
C HIS A 216 8.70 -16.72 31.48
N PRO A 217 9.16 -16.58 32.72
CA PRO A 217 9.05 -17.66 33.71
C PRO A 217 7.59 -18.00 34.03
N GLY A 218 7.28 -19.31 34.06
CA GLY A 218 5.94 -19.83 34.35
C GLY A 218 4.90 -19.61 33.21
N GLN A 219 5.35 -19.24 32.02
CA GLN A 219 4.51 -19.02 30.85
C GLN A 219 4.98 -19.83 29.64
N VAL A 220 4.08 -20.16 28.75
CA VAL A 220 4.31 -20.87 27.48
C VAL A 220 3.66 -20.13 26.32
N THR A 221 4.15 -20.34 25.12
CA THR A 221 3.61 -19.71 23.92
C THR A 221 2.35 -20.38 23.42
N ALA A 222 2.25 -21.70 23.57
CA ALA A 222 1.10 -22.51 23.22
C ALA A 222 1.13 -23.87 23.88
N PHE A 223 0.01 -24.58 23.87
CA PHE A 223 -0.07 -26.00 24.19
C PHE A 223 -0.53 -26.75 22.93
N GLY A 224 0.25 -27.73 22.51
CA GLY A 224 -0.22 -28.70 21.55
C GLY A 224 -0.93 -29.85 22.27
N VAL A 225 -2.14 -30.18 21.83
CA VAL A 225 -2.94 -31.22 22.48
C VAL A 225 -3.14 -32.41 21.53
N LEU A 226 -2.70 -33.58 22.00
CA LEU A 226 -2.85 -34.83 21.27
C LEU A 226 -4.07 -35.58 21.76
N PRO A 227 -4.92 -36.10 20.84
CA PRO A 227 -6.13 -36.84 21.18
C PRO A 227 -5.83 -38.25 21.74
N ALA A 228 -6.68 -38.71 22.62
CA ALA A 228 -6.73 -40.11 22.99
C ALA A 228 -7.23 -40.96 21.81
N LYS A 229 -6.87 -42.25 21.78
CA LYS A 229 -7.32 -43.18 20.74
C LYS A 229 -8.85 -43.14 20.59
N GLY A 230 -9.33 -42.93 19.36
CA GLY A 230 -10.76 -42.83 19.04
C GLY A 230 -11.40 -41.46 19.23
N THR A 231 -10.68 -40.44 19.68
CA THR A 231 -11.20 -39.07 19.81
C THR A 231 -10.88 -38.27 18.53
N SER A 232 -11.92 -37.74 17.88
CA SER A 232 -11.76 -36.87 16.73
C SER A 232 -11.28 -35.45 17.15
N ALA A 233 -10.61 -34.75 16.22
CA ALA A 233 -10.14 -33.37 16.45
C ALA A 233 -11.26 -32.42 16.88
N ASP A 234 -12.45 -32.56 16.28
CA ASP A 234 -13.62 -31.71 16.60
C ASP A 234 -14.16 -31.96 18.00
N ARG A 235 -14.24 -33.25 18.42
CA ARG A 235 -14.66 -33.59 19.81
C ARG A 235 -13.65 -33.07 20.81
N LEU A 236 -12.35 -33.22 20.52
CA LEU A 236 -11.29 -32.69 21.36
C LEU A 236 -11.36 -31.19 21.46
N TRP A 237 -11.56 -30.50 20.33
CA TRP A 237 -11.72 -29.04 20.30
C TRP A 237 -12.91 -28.56 21.16
N GLN A 238 -14.07 -29.23 21.03
CA GLN A 238 -15.26 -28.94 21.84
C GLN A 238 -15.03 -29.17 23.34
N ALA A 239 -14.41 -30.31 23.71
CA ALA A 239 -14.13 -30.63 25.10
C ALA A 239 -13.20 -29.61 25.76
N ILE A 240 -12.11 -29.24 25.08
CA ILE A 240 -11.15 -28.23 25.55
C ILE A 240 -11.83 -26.85 25.64
N THR A 241 -12.60 -26.48 24.64
CA THR A 241 -13.30 -25.19 24.62
C THR A 241 -14.28 -25.11 25.81
N THR A 242 -15.02 -26.16 26.08
CA THR A 242 -15.92 -26.23 27.24
C THR A 242 -15.16 -26.17 28.56
N ALA A 243 -14.05 -26.91 28.68
CA ALA A 243 -13.24 -26.93 29.93
C ALA A 243 -12.64 -25.55 30.25
N LEU A 244 -12.22 -24.80 29.24
CA LEU A 244 -11.62 -23.46 29.43
C LEU A 244 -12.67 -22.34 29.70
N HIS A 245 -13.92 -22.53 29.26
CA HIS A 245 -15.01 -21.56 29.47
C HIS A 245 -15.86 -21.85 30.69
N GLN A 246 -15.67 -22.99 31.36
CA GLN A 246 -16.34 -23.24 32.63
C GLN A 246 -15.73 -22.37 33.71
N PRO A 247 -16.54 -21.55 34.45
CA PRO A 247 -16.04 -20.87 35.64
C PRO A 247 -15.65 -21.97 36.65
N THR A 248 -14.38 -22.00 37.06
CA THR A 248 -13.93 -22.85 38.15
C THR A 248 -14.56 -22.36 39.44
N ALA A 249 -15.74 -22.86 39.73
CA ALA A 249 -16.41 -22.72 41.04
C ALA A 249 -15.60 -23.50 42.09
N ARG A 250 -14.68 -22.86 42.77
CA ARG A 250 -14.24 -23.30 44.09
C ARG A 250 -15.29 -22.83 45.08
N PRO A 251 -15.98 -23.75 45.82
CA PRO A 251 -16.81 -23.35 46.92
C PRO A 251 -15.95 -22.93 48.12
N GLY A 252 -16.12 -21.71 48.53
CA GLY A 252 -15.58 -21.18 49.81
C GLY A 252 -14.41 -20.21 49.65
N THR A 253 -14.74 -18.98 49.59
CA THR A 253 -14.29 -17.79 50.31
C THR A 253 -14.67 -16.54 49.55
N ALA A 254 -15.75 -15.93 49.97
CA ALA A 254 -16.07 -14.56 49.53
C ALA A 254 -15.10 -13.60 50.22
N THR A 255 -14.13 -13.11 49.50
CA THR A 255 -13.42 -11.89 49.88
C THR A 255 -13.31 -11.03 48.60
N SER A 256 -13.96 -9.87 48.66
CA SER A 256 -13.96 -8.82 47.69
C SER A 256 -12.55 -8.38 47.33
N LEU A 257 -12.10 -8.69 46.15
CA LEU A 257 -10.96 -8.05 45.52
C LEU A 257 -11.07 -8.15 43.99
N SER A 258 -11.04 -6.99 43.35
CA SER A 258 -10.70 -6.66 41.98
C SER A 258 -11.16 -7.61 40.83
N PRO A 259 -11.70 -7.12 39.76
CA PRO A 259 -12.04 -7.94 38.60
C PRO A 259 -10.78 -8.37 37.85
N THR A 260 -10.04 -9.34 38.39
CA THR A 260 -9.12 -10.15 37.62
C THR A 260 -9.96 -11.03 36.71
N ALA A 261 -9.90 -10.79 35.42
CA ALA A 261 -10.54 -11.63 34.42
C ALA A 261 -10.15 -13.11 34.68
N PRO A 262 -11.11 -14.07 34.59
CA PRO A 262 -10.80 -15.47 34.82
C PRO A 262 -9.69 -15.91 33.85
N LEU A 263 -8.70 -16.66 34.37
CA LEU A 263 -7.53 -17.18 33.65
C LEU A 263 -7.82 -17.89 32.31
N GLY A 264 -9.10 -18.30 32.08
CA GLY A 264 -9.55 -18.90 30.83
C GLY A 264 -10.07 -17.93 29.77
N SER A 265 -10.26 -16.64 30.08
CA SER A 265 -10.86 -15.68 29.14
C SER A 265 -9.91 -15.20 28.02
N THR A 266 -8.63 -15.48 28.13
CA THR A 266 -7.61 -15.12 27.15
C THR A 266 -7.10 -16.28 26.29
N ALA A 267 -7.48 -17.53 26.62
CA ALA A 267 -7.05 -18.71 25.89
C ALA A 267 -7.95 -18.96 24.68
N GLN A 268 -7.33 -19.18 23.51
CA GLN A 268 -8.02 -19.57 22.27
C GLN A 268 -7.69 -21.00 21.88
N VAL A 269 -8.70 -21.76 21.53
CA VAL A 269 -8.58 -23.14 21.03
C VAL A 269 -8.68 -23.11 19.50
N THR A 270 -7.65 -23.56 18.82
CA THR A 270 -7.56 -23.57 17.35
C THR A 270 -7.40 -25.00 16.82
N SER A 271 -8.04 -25.28 15.68
CA SER A 271 -7.93 -26.56 14.96
C SER A 271 -7.85 -26.31 13.45
N GLY A 272 -7.44 -27.30 12.69
CA GLY A 272 -7.32 -27.19 11.24
C GLY A 272 -6.38 -26.04 10.82
N ASP A 273 -6.79 -25.28 9.79
CA ASP A 273 -6.00 -24.16 9.25
C ASP A 273 -5.92 -22.94 10.18
N ALA A 274 -6.76 -22.86 11.23
CA ALA A 274 -6.70 -21.79 12.20
C ALA A 274 -5.46 -21.87 13.12
N ARG A 275 -4.71 -22.97 13.10
CA ARG A 275 -3.44 -23.14 13.84
C ARG A 275 -2.28 -22.35 13.21
N GLY A 276 -2.31 -22.15 11.88
CA GLY A 276 -1.25 -21.47 11.14
C GLY A 276 -0.94 -20.05 11.65
N PRO A 277 -1.92 -19.19 11.92
CA PRO A 277 -1.71 -17.88 12.52
C PRO A 277 -1.09 -17.89 13.92
N VAL A 278 -1.22 -18.98 14.67
CA VAL A 278 -0.59 -19.14 15.99
C VAL A 278 0.91 -19.41 15.84
N GLU A 279 1.28 -20.16 14.82
CA GLU A 279 2.67 -20.46 14.51
C GLU A 279 3.39 -19.25 13.86
N PHE A 280 2.79 -18.67 12.82
CA PHE A 280 3.35 -17.61 12.00
C PHE A 280 2.61 -16.28 12.21
N LEU A 281 2.99 -15.53 13.25
CA LEU A 281 2.39 -14.23 13.59
C LEU A 281 2.62 -13.17 12.51
N ASP A 282 3.77 -13.21 11.84
CA ASP A 282 4.10 -12.34 10.72
C ASP A 282 3.12 -12.52 9.56
N ALA A 283 2.72 -13.75 9.25
CA ALA A 283 1.73 -14.06 8.23
C ALA A 283 0.33 -13.54 8.59
N ALA A 284 -0.07 -13.64 9.86
CA ALA A 284 -1.32 -13.06 10.36
C ALA A 284 -1.33 -11.52 10.20
N THR A 285 -0.21 -10.88 10.51
CA THR A 285 -0.04 -9.43 10.30
C THR A 285 -0.01 -9.06 8.82
N ALA A 286 0.67 -9.85 7.98
CA ALA A 286 0.73 -9.65 6.52
C ALA A 286 -0.64 -9.75 5.86
N ARG A 287 -1.55 -10.61 6.34
CA ARG A 287 -2.95 -10.65 5.87
C ARG A 287 -3.64 -9.29 6.00
N THR A 288 -3.52 -8.65 7.16
CA THR A 288 -4.11 -7.32 7.39
C THR A 288 -3.48 -6.26 6.48
N ARG A 289 -2.17 -6.34 6.27
CA ARG A 289 -1.44 -5.44 5.36
C ARG A 289 -1.90 -5.64 3.90
N LEU A 290 -2.05 -6.89 3.44
CA LEU A 290 -2.56 -7.19 2.09
C LEU A 290 -3.99 -6.69 1.87
N VAL A 291 -4.88 -6.79 2.88
CA VAL A 291 -6.22 -6.21 2.80
C VAL A 291 -6.16 -4.70 2.61
N SER A 292 -5.29 -4.01 3.35
CA SER A 292 -5.13 -2.55 3.22
C SER A 292 -4.55 -2.15 1.86
N ILE A 293 -3.46 -2.81 1.43
CA ILE A 293 -2.79 -2.53 0.15
C ILE A 293 -3.71 -2.90 -1.01
N GLY A 294 -4.28 -4.11 -1.02
CA GLY A 294 -5.18 -4.58 -2.08
C GLY A 294 -6.43 -3.72 -2.20
N GLY A 295 -6.99 -3.28 -1.06
CA GLY A 295 -8.14 -2.37 -1.03
C GLY A 295 -7.81 -0.97 -1.55
N ALA A 296 -6.70 -0.39 -1.11
CA ALA A 296 -6.26 0.93 -1.56
C ALA A 296 -5.90 0.94 -3.05
N MET A 297 -5.11 -0.05 -3.49
CA MET A 297 -4.74 -0.22 -4.91
C MET A 297 -5.95 -0.51 -5.80
N GLY A 298 -6.83 -1.42 -5.38
CA GLY A 298 -8.05 -1.76 -6.10
C GLY A 298 -8.98 -0.55 -6.22
N GLY A 299 -9.13 0.23 -5.13
CA GLY A 299 -9.92 1.46 -5.11
C GLY A 299 -9.37 2.55 -6.03
N THR A 300 -8.07 2.82 -5.95
CA THR A 300 -7.42 3.81 -6.85
C THR A 300 -7.43 3.36 -8.30
N SER A 301 -7.20 2.07 -8.57
CA SER A 301 -7.27 1.50 -9.90
C SER A 301 -8.67 1.65 -10.51
N LEU A 302 -9.72 1.40 -9.72
CA LEU A 302 -11.10 1.57 -10.15
C LEU A 302 -11.41 3.03 -10.49
N LEU A 303 -10.97 3.99 -9.66
CA LEU A 303 -11.17 5.42 -9.91
C LEU A 303 -10.45 5.88 -11.19
N VAL A 304 -9.20 5.49 -11.37
CA VAL A 304 -8.43 5.80 -12.59
C VAL A 304 -9.05 5.13 -13.81
N ALA A 305 -9.49 3.87 -13.69
CA ALA A 305 -10.17 3.15 -14.77
C ALA A 305 -11.46 3.85 -15.21
N VAL A 306 -12.29 4.29 -14.28
CA VAL A 306 -13.51 5.05 -14.60
C VAL A 306 -13.18 6.33 -15.35
N LEU A 307 -12.18 7.10 -14.91
CA LEU A 307 -11.77 8.34 -15.57
C LEU A 307 -11.28 8.09 -16.99
N VAL A 308 -10.42 7.09 -17.18
CA VAL A 308 -9.87 6.70 -18.50
C VAL A 308 -10.97 6.19 -19.43
N VAL A 309 -11.83 5.30 -18.94
CA VAL A 309 -12.92 4.71 -19.72
C VAL A 309 -13.93 5.76 -20.18
N VAL A 310 -14.32 6.68 -19.29
CA VAL A 310 -15.20 7.80 -19.67
C VAL A 310 -14.54 8.66 -20.74
N GLY A 311 -13.26 8.97 -20.61
CA GLY A 311 -12.50 9.73 -21.61
C GLY A 311 -12.47 9.05 -22.97
N THR A 312 -12.15 7.76 -23.01
CA THR A 312 -12.07 6.97 -24.26
C THR A 312 -13.43 6.79 -24.92
N PHE A 313 -14.51 6.56 -24.16
CA PHE A 313 -15.86 6.47 -24.72
C PHE A 313 -16.37 7.81 -25.24
N VAL A 314 -16.10 8.92 -24.54
CA VAL A 314 -16.44 10.27 -25.06
C VAL A 314 -15.77 10.51 -26.40
N LEU A 315 -14.48 10.14 -26.53
CA LEU A 315 -13.75 10.26 -27.80
C LEU A 315 -14.32 9.34 -28.85
N SER A 316 -14.56 8.06 -28.58
CA SER A 316 -15.15 7.08 -29.50
C SER A 316 -16.54 7.52 -29.99
N VAL A 317 -17.38 8.11 -29.14
CA VAL A 317 -18.69 8.64 -29.52
C VAL A 317 -18.57 9.90 -30.40
N GLN A 318 -17.55 10.75 -30.12
CA GLN A 318 -17.26 11.92 -30.96
C GLN A 318 -16.83 11.51 -32.37
N GLN A 319 -16.10 10.43 -32.57
CA GLN A 319 -15.72 9.88 -33.87
C GLN A 319 -16.92 9.53 -34.74
N ARG A 320 -18.06 9.21 -34.15
CA ARG A 320 -19.27 8.72 -34.79
C ARG A 320 -20.38 9.77 -34.91
N HIS A 321 -20.05 11.06 -34.74
CA HIS A 321 -21.02 12.16 -34.71
C HIS A 321 -21.88 12.21 -35.98
N ARG A 322 -21.27 12.05 -37.18
CA ARG A 322 -21.96 12.09 -38.49
C ARG A 322 -22.93 10.94 -38.63
N GLU A 323 -22.55 9.71 -38.29
CA GLU A 323 -23.42 8.54 -38.35
C GLU A 323 -24.63 8.66 -37.45
N LEU A 324 -24.37 9.12 -36.19
CA LEU A 324 -25.42 9.32 -35.21
C LEU A 324 -26.40 10.44 -35.66
N ALA A 325 -25.88 11.45 -36.38
CA ALA A 325 -26.67 12.49 -36.98
C ALA A 325 -27.55 11.94 -38.14
N LEU A 326 -26.96 11.09 -39.01
CA LEU A 326 -27.70 10.42 -40.08
C LEU A 326 -28.81 9.50 -39.54
N LEU A 327 -28.52 8.72 -38.50
CA LEU A 327 -29.53 7.88 -37.83
C LEU A 327 -30.69 8.73 -37.26
N ARG A 328 -30.43 9.94 -36.83
CA ARG A 328 -31.46 10.86 -36.38
C ARG A 328 -32.23 11.48 -37.54
N ALA A 329 -31.58 11.74 -38.68
CA ALA A 329 -32.24 12.22 -39.90
C ALA A 329 -33.22 11.18 -40.44
N VAL A 330 -32.95 9.89 -40.26
CA VAL A 330 -33.85 8.76 -40.61
C VAL A 330 -34.80 8.43 -39.44
N ALA A 331 -35.12 9.41 -38.58
CA ALA A 331 -36.10 9.35 -37.51
C ALA A 331 -35.78 8.44 -36.29
N ALA A 332 -34.50 8.04 -36.06
CA ALA A 332 -34.13 7.31 -34.85
C ALA A 332 -34.33 8.19 -33.60
N THR A 333 -35.02 7.66 -32.59
CA THR A 333 -35.26 8.38 -31.34
C THR A 333 -33.98 8.48 -30.48
N SER A 334 -33.88 9.51 -29.62
CA SER A 334 -32.80 9.67 -28.68
C SER A 334 -32.63 8.46 -27.76
N GLY A 335 -33.75 7.79 -27.40
CA GLY A 335 -33.76 6.58 -26.58
C GLY A 335 -33.15 5.38 -27.31
N GLN A 336 -33.42 5.22 -28.60
CA GLN A 336 -32.85 4.15 -29.44
C GLN A 336 -31.34 4.28 -29.57
N ILE A 337 -30.86 5.51 -29.85
CA ILE A 337 -29.42 5.79 -29.93
C ILE A 337 -28.71 5.50 -28.62
N ARG A 338 -29.26 5.94 -27.47
CA ARG A 338 -28.69 5.62 -26.16
C ARG A 338 -28.66 4.12 -25.85
N ARG A 339 -29.73 3.38 -26.24
CA ARG A 339 -29.75 1.92 -26.04
C ARG A 339 -28.75 1.23 -26.98
N LEU A 340 -28.57 1.70 -28.20
CA LEU A 340 -27.60 1.17 -29.15
C LEU A 340 -26.16 1.33 -28.59
N LEU A 341 -25.78 2.57 -28.27
CA LEU A 341 -24.45 2.88 -27.73
C LEU A 341 -24.19 2.16 -26.40
N GLY A 342 -25.22 2.07 -25.55
CA GLY A 342 -25.12 1.32 -24.29
C GLY A 342 -24.88 -0.18 -24.49
N ARG A 343 -25.52 -0.80 -25.53
CA ARG A 343 -25.31 -2.22 -25.86
C ARG A 343 -23.94 -2.49 -26.47
N GLU A 344 -23.51 -1.62 -27.40
CA GLU A 344 -22.16 -1.69 -27.99
C GLU A 344 -21.10 -1.61 -26.91
N ALA A 345 -21.21 -0.63 -26.00
CA ALA A 345 -20.31 -0.48 -24.85
C ALA A 345 -20.32 -1.69 -23.92
N LEU A 346 -21.50 -2.26 -23.68
CA LEU A 346 -21.65 -3.45 -22.83
C LEU A 346 -20.99 -4.68 -23.46
N ILE A 347 -21.12 -4.87 -24.79
CA ILE A 347 -20.44 -5.96 -25.49
C ILE A 347 -18.93 -5.80 -25.42
N VAL A 348 -18.41 -4.61 -25.74
CA VAL A 348 -16.97 -4.33 -25.66
C VAL A 348 -16.48 -4.47 -24.22
N GLY A 349 -17.21 -3.93 -23.25
CA GLY A 349 -16.88 -4.00 -21.83
C GLY A 349 -16.86 -5.43 -21.28
N THR A 350 -17.81 -6.27 -21.70
CA THR A 350 -17.86 -7.68 -21.27
C THR A 350 -16.70 -8.47 -21.88
N VAL A 351 -16.46 -8.35 -23.21
CA VAL A 351 -15.37 -9.09 -23.86
C VAL A 351 -14.00 -8.63 -23.32
N ALA A 352 -13.80 -7.32 -23.17
CA ALA A 352 -12.58 -6.76 -22.57
C ALA A 352 -12.44 -7.16 -21.10
N GLY A 353 -13.56 -7.17 -20.36
CA GLY A 353 -13.62 -7.59 -18.97
C GLY A 353 -13.21 -9.04 -18.77
N VAL A 354 -13.71 -9.95 -19.60
CA VAL A 354 -13.31 -11.38 -19.56
C VAL A 354 -11.83 -11.55 -19.90
N ALA A 355 -11.38 -10.94 -21.02
CA ALA A 355 -9.97 -11.02 -21.41
C ALA A 355 -9.04 -10.44 -20.35
N GLY A 356 -9.41 -9.28 -19.77
CA GLY A 356 -8.64 -8.64 -18.72
C GLY A 356 -8.67 -9.42 -17.40
N ALA A 357 -9.80 -9.99 -17.02
CA ALA A 357 -9.90 -10.83 -15.83
C ALA A 357 -8.99 -12.07 -15.93
N LEU A 358 -8.96 -12.71 -17.11
CA LEU A 358 -8.07 -13.85 -17.35
C LEU A 358 -6.58 -13.46 -17.30
N LEU A 359 -6.22 -12.30 -17.87
CA LEU A 359 -4.85 -11.77 -17.79
C LEU A 359 -4.49 -11.28 -16.36
N GLY A 360 -5.48 -10.85 -15.61
CA GLY A 360 -5.30 -10.37 -14.25
C GLY A 360 -4.94 -11.45 -13.24
N LEU A 361 -5.34 -12.70 -13.48
CA LEU A 361 -4.99 -13.83 -12.59
C LEU A 361 -3.48 -14.08 -12.53
N PRO A 362 -2.77 -14.33 -13.66
CA PRO A 362 -1.32 -14.50 -13.64
C PRO A 362 -0.58 -13.22 -13.20
N LEU A 363 -1.12 -12.04 -13.52
CA LEU A 363 -0.55 -10.77 -13.05
C LEU A 363 -0.64 -10.65 -11.51
N GLY A 364 -1.74 -11.08 -10.92
CA GLY A 364 -1.93 -11.12 -9.46
C GLY A 364 -0.98 -12.11 -8.78
N GLY A 365 -0.80 -13.30 -9.36
CA GLY A 365 0.19 -14.29 -8.92
C GLY A 365 1.61 -13.72 -8.97
N TRP A 366 2.01 -13.15 -10.10
CA TRP A 366 3.32 -12.51 -10.24
C TRP A 366 3.54 -11.39 -9.21
N LEU A 367 2.53 -10.55 -8.97
CA LEU A 367 2.62 -9.48 -7.98
C LEU A 367 2.76 -10.02 -6.56
N TYR A 368 2.05 -11.10 -6.24
CA TYR A 368 2.18 -11.80 -4.97
C TYR A 368 3.59 -12.37 -4.78
N ASP A 369 4.14 -13.07 -5.80
CA ASP A 369 5.50 -13.63 -5.75
C ASP A 369 6.56 -12.54 -5.57
N ARG A 370 6.36 -11.37 -6.20
CA ARG A 370 7.25 -10.22 -5.99
C ARG A 370 7.15 -9.66 -4.59
N PHE A 371 5.96 -9.62 -3.98
CA PHE A 371 5.81 -9.20 -2.58
C PHE A 371 6.47 -10.18 -1.62
N VAL A 372 6.42 -11.47 -1.91
CA VAL A 372 7.16 -12.49 -1.15
C VAL A 372 8.67 -12.30 -1.31
N ALA A 373 9.15 -12.10 -2.53
CA ALA A 373 10.58 -11.88 -2.81
C ALA A 373 11.13 -10.61 -2.14
N LEU A 374 10.31 -9.55 -1.98
CA LEU A 374 10.66 -8.33 -1.27
C LEU A 374 10.49 -8.45 0.27
N GLY A 375 10.05 -9.60 0.79
CA GLY A 375 9.81 -9.81 2.22
C GLY A 375 8.59 -9.06 2.78
N ALA A 376 7.73 -8.51 1.92
CA ALA A 376 6.51 -7.82 2.34
C ALA A 376 5.41 -8.77 2.80
N VAL A 377 5.41 -9.97 2.25
CA VAL A 377 4.49 -11.07 2.54
C VAL A 377 5.33 -12.31 2.83
N PRO A 378 5.12 -12.99 3.97
CA PRO A 378 5.80 -14.25 4.23
C PRO A 378 5.36 -15.34 3.25
N ALA A 379 6.28 -16.21 2.87
CA ALA A 379 5.99 -17.33 1.99
C ALA A 379 5.03 -18.38 2.59
N THR A 380 4.83 -18.33 3.91
CA THR A 380 3.89 -19.17 4.65
C THR A 380 2.42 -18.86 4.37
N LEU A 381 2.12 -17.63 3.92
CA LEU A 381 0.77 -17.25 3.52
C LEU A 381 0.50 -17.75 2.11
N GLN A 382 -0.49 -18.58 1.93
CA GLN A 382 -0.81 -19.14 0.61
C GLN A 382 -1.59 -18.16 -0.25
N HIS A 383 -1.15 -18.02 -1.50
CA HIS A 383 -1.90 -17.25 -2.49
C HIS A 383 -3.22 -17.94 -2.83
N THR A 384 -4.33 -17.21 -2.73
CA THR A 384 -5.66 -17.71 -3.10
C THR A 384 -6.18 -16.99 -4.33
N THR A 385 -6.61 -17.76 -5.32
CA THR A 385 -7.25 -17.26 -6.53
C THR A 385 -8.73 -17.58 -6.49
N GLY A 386 -9.51 -16.75 -5.82
CA GLY A 386 -10.97 -16.88 -5.76
C GLY A 386 -11.65 -16.40 -7.04
N VAL A 387 -12.91 -16.79 -7.23
CA VAL A 387 -13.76 -16.35 -8.36
C VAL A 387 -14.26 -14.92 -8.20
N VAL A 388 -14.26 -14.41 -6.95
CA VAL A 388 -14.81 -13.07 -6.64
C VAL A 388 -14.04 -11.93 -7.32
N PRO A 389 -12.69 -11.86 -7.30
CA PRO A 389 -11.95 -10.79 -7.97
C PRO A 389 -12.19 -10.68 -9.48
N PRO A 390 -12.08 -11.76 -10.28
CA PRO A 390 -12.34 -11.66 -11.71
C PRO A 390 -13.81 -11.32 -12.04
N LEU A 391 -14.76 -11.82 -11.24
CA LEU A 391 -16.17 -11.47 -11.41
C LEU A 391 -16.44 -10.00 -11.08
N ALA A 392 -15.85 -9.48 -10.01
CA ALA A 392 -15.93 -8.06 -9.65
C ALA A 392 -15.33 -7.15 -10.74
N ALA A 393 -14.20 -7.54 -11.32
CA ALA A 393 -13.56 -6.83 -12.42
C ALA A 393 -14.45 -6.81 -13.67
N LEU A 394 -15.06 -7.95 -14.02
CA LEU A 394 -15.99 -8.08 -15.12
C LEU A 394 -17.21 -7.15 -14.94
N ILE A 395 -17.82 -7.18 -13.76
CA ILE A 395 -18.98 -6.34 -13.44
C ILE A 395 -18.57 -4.85 -13.47
N ALA A 396 -17.45 -4.49 -12.86
CA ALA A 396 -16.97 -3.11 -12.81
C ALA A 396 -16.69 -2.55 -14.21
N THR A 397 -16.07 -3.33 -15.09
CA THR A 397 -15.76 -2.91 -16.46
C THR A 397 -17.00 -2.84 -17.34
N ALA A 398 -17.92 -3.79 -17.24
CA ALA A 398 -19.18 -3.77 -17.97
C ALA A 398 -20.06 -2.57 -17.56
N LEU A 399 -20.21 -2.33 -16.24
CA LEU A 399 -20.94 -1.18 -15.71
C LEU A 399 -20.23 0.14 -16.03
N GLY A 400 -18.90 0.19 -15.92
CA GLY A 400 -18.08 1.35 -16.28
C GLY A 400 -18.26 1.73 -17.76
N ALA A 401 -18.19 0.77 -18.67
CA ALA A 401 -18.42 0.97 -20.09
C ALA A 401 -19.86 1.46 -20.38
N TRP A 402 -20.85 0.84 -19.76
CA TRP A 402 -22.24 1.20 -19.93
C TRP A 402 -22.57 2.62 -19.42
N THR A 403 -22.06 2.98 -18.22
CA THR A 403 -22.25 4.32 -17.64
C THR A 403 -21.53 5.38 -18.47
N ALA A 404 -20.29 5.10 -18.92
CA ALA A 404 -19.51 5.97 -19.77
C ALA A 404 -20.24 6.25 -21.10
N ALA A 405 -20.77 5.20 -21.75
CA ALA A 405 -21.57 5.33 -22.97
C ALA A 405 -22.85 6.14 -22.75
N ARG A 406 -23.53 5.96 -21.62
CA ARG A 406 -24.71 6.76 -21.25
C ARG A 406 -24.41 8.22 -21.03
N VAL A 407 -23.32 8.52 -20.36
CA VAL A 407 -22.86 9.90 -20.13
C VAL A 407 -22.48 10.56 -21.46
N ALA A 408 -21.69 9.86 -22.30
CA ALA A 408 -21.27 10.35 -23.61
C ALA A 408 -22.47 10.59 -24.54
N SER A 409 -23.46 9.68 -24.53
CA SER A 409 -24.65 9.77 -25.41
C SER A 409 -25.64 10.87 -25.04
N ARG A 410 -25.68 11.31 -23.75
CA ARG A 410 -26.57 12.41 -23.28
C ARG A 410 -26.36 13.71 -24.05
N ARG A 411 -25.14 14.01 -24.45
CA ARG A 411 -24.79 15.24 -25.18
C ARG A 411 -25.30 15.19 -26.60
N ILE A 412 -25.14 14.05 -27.31
CA ILE A 412 -25.52 13.86 -28.70
C ILE A 412 -27.03 13.80 -28.84
N SER A 413 -27.72 13.19 -27.88
CA SER A 413 -29.18 13.08 -27.90
C SER A 413 -29.95 14.42 -27.78
N ARG A 414 -29.26 15.52 -27.47
CA ARG A 414 -29.84 16.87 -27.31
C ARG A 414 -29.59 17.79 -28.54
N ILE A 415 -28.75 17.39 -29.48
CA ILE A 415 -28.44 18.18 -30.67
C ILE A 415 -29.59 18.04 -31.65
N ARG A 416 -30.09 19.17 -32.28
CA ARG A 416 -31.13 19.15 -33.30
C ARG A 416 -30.55 18.56 -34.61
N PRO A 417 -31.30 17.73 -35.37
CA PRO A 417 -30.81 17.09 -36.60
C PRO A 417 -30.26 18.08 -37.64
N ALA A 418 -30.93 19.20 -37.84
CA ALA A 418 -30.50 20.24 -38.79
C ALA A 418 -29.18 20.92 -38.38
N GLN A 419 -28.93 21.08 -37.08
CA GLN A 419 -27.67 21.64 -36.58
C GLN A 419 -26.51 20.65 -36.73
N ALA A 420 -26.78 19.34 -36.54
CA ALA A 420 -25.78 18.30 -36.71
C ALA A 420 -25.33 18.11 -38.15
N LEU A 421 -26.24 18.27 -39.11
CA LEU A 421 -25.94 18.26 -40.56
C LEU A 421 -25.17 19.53 -40.97
N ALA A 422 -25.61 20.72 -40.54
CA ALA A 422 -24.92 21.96 -40.81
C ALA A 422 -23.49 22.04 -40.18
N GLU A 423 -23.28 21.47 -38.99
CA GLU A 423 -21.96 21.35 -38.41
C GLU A 423 -21.07 20.30 -39.12
N ALA A 424 -21.66 19.25 -39.67
CA ALA A 424 -20.97 18.25 -40.48
C ALA A 424 -20.54 18.81 -41.85
N GLU A 425 -21.36 19.66 -42.45
CA GLU A 425 -21.06 20.37 -43.69
C GLU A 425 -20.05 21.52 -43.48
N ALA A 426 -20.20 22.30 -42.43
CA ALA A 426 -19.26 23.35 -42.07
C ALA A 426 -17.86 22.81 -41.72
N GLY A 427 -17.79 21.61 -41.14
CA GLY A 427 -16.52 20.90 -40.88
C GLY A 427 -15.86 20.37 -42.16
N ALA A 428 -16.66 20.09 -43.21
CA ALA A 428 -16.15 19.69 -44.51
C ALA A 428 -15.74 20.92 -45.38
N GLY A 429 -16.39 22.06 -45.17
CA GLY A 429 -16.14 23.31 -45.93
C GLY A 429 -15.06 24.22 -45.40
N ALA A 430 -14.55 24.01 -44.20
CA ALA A 430 -13.49 24.86 -43.60
C ALA A 430 -12.09 24.69 -44.21
N GLY A 431 -11.97 23.85 -45.25
CA GLY A 431 -10.74 23.65 -46.03
C GLY A 431 -10.70 24.39 -47.39
N ALA A 432 -11.79 25.03 -47.83
CA ALA A 432 -11.80 25.79 -49.05
C ALA A 432 -12.15 27.27 -48.75
N GLY A 433 -11.23 28.15 -49.04
CA GLY A 433 -11.33 29.59 -48.84
C GLY A 433 -12.35 30.24 -49.78
N ALA A 434 -13.63 30.10 -49.48
CA ALA A 434 -14.70 30.83 -50.16
C ALA A 434 -15.80 31.09 -49.12
N GLY A 435 -15.76 32.20 -48.47
CA GLY A 435 -16.75 32.56 -47.47
C GLY A 435 -16.62 33.94 -46.83
N ALA A 436 -15.90 34.86 -47.45
CA ALA A 436 -15.82 36.25 -46.95
C ALA A 436 -17.04 37.10 -47.32
N GLU A 437 -17.85 36.70 -48.30
CA GLU A 437 -18.92 37.62 -48.82
C GLU A 437 -20.35 37.32 -48.34
N ALA A 438 -20.59 36.21 -47.64
CA ALA A 438 -21.95 35.86 -47.19
C ALA A 438 -22.28 36.38 -45.75
N ARG A 439 -21.47 37.22 -45.10
CA ARG A 439 -21.68 37.71 -43.72
C ARG A 439 -22.32 39.05 -43.54
N THR A 440 -22.73 39.75 -44.64
CA THR A 440 -23.21 41.15 -44.58
C THR A 440 -24.72 41.34 -44.57
N LYS A 441 -25.54 40.27 -44.68
CA LYS A 441 -27.01 40.43 -44.64
C LYS A 441 -27.72 39.47 -43.71
N ALA A 442 -27.50 39.55 -42.40
CA ALA A 442 -28.47 39.07 -41.40
C ALA A 442 -28.25 39.85 -40.11
N GLY A 443 -29.07 40.94 -40.01
CA GLY A 443 -29.01 41.89 -38.94
C GLY A 443 -29.36 41.38 -37.56
N THR A 444 -28.65 41.97 -36.66
CA THR A 444 -29.05 42.50 -35.32
C THR A 444 -30.30 41.87 -34.67
N LYS A 445 -30.11 40.85 -33.85
CA LYS A 445 -30.83 40.64 -32.56
C LYS A 445 -30.53 39.26 -31.98
N SER A 446 -29.26 38.96 -31.64
CA SER A 446 -28.97 37.75 -30.83
C SER A 446 -27.53 37.74 -30.29
N THR A 447 -27.01 38.90 -29.81
CA THR A 447 -25.56 39.02 -29.46
C THR A 447 -25.22 38.47 -28.08
N ARG A 448 -26.21 38.22 -27.21
CA ARG A 448 -25.92 37.77 -25.83
C ARG A 448 -25.93 36.23 -25.62
N THR A 449 -26.64 35.49 -26.52
CA THR A 449 -26.73 34.01 -26.40
C THR A 449 -25.65 33.28 -27.20
N ARG A 450 -24.97 33.95 -28.15
CA ARG A 450 -23.93 33.34 -29.02
C ARG A 450 -22.52 33.26 -28.41
N LEU A 451 -22.24 34.03 -27.37
CA LEU A 451 -20.91 34.03 -26.68
C LEU A 451 -20.70 32.77 -25.81
N THR A 452 -21.75 32.15 -25.28
CA THR A 452 -21.66 30.97 -24.42
C THR A 452 -21.60 29.65 -25.21
N THR A 453 -22.12 29.59 -26.45
CA THR A 453 -22.12 28.38 -27.31
C THR A 453 -20.82 28.17 -28.08
N ARG A 454 -20.02 29.22 -28.30
CA ARG A 454 -18.71 29.12 -28.98
C ARG A 454 -17.59 28.53 -28.15
N ALA A 455 -17.78 28.37 -26.81
CA ALA A 455 -16.74 27.95 -25.93
C ALA A 455 -16.68 26.42 -25.63
N GLY A 456 -17.65 25.63 -26.14
CA GLY A 456 -17.75 24.21 -25.83
C GLY A 456 -18.03 23.91 -24.34
N LEU A 457 -18.28 24.94 -23.54
CA LEU A 457 -18.58 24.88 -22.09
C LEU A 457 -20.07 25.12 -21.88
N THR A 458 -20.77 24.06 -21.48
CA THR A 458 -22.11 24.22 -20.90
C THR A 458 -21.96 24.74 -19.47
N ARG A 459 -22.88 25.60 -19.00
CA ARG A 459 -22.92 26.06 -17.62
C ARG A 459 -22.80 24.92 -16.61
N GLY A 460 -23.46 23.77 -16.91
CA GLY A 460 -23.38 22.58 -16.06
C GLY A 460 -22.00 21.94 -15.98
N ARG A 461 -21.21 21.96 -17.07
CA ARG A 461 -19.82 21.45 -17.07
C ARG A 461 -18.88 22.37 -16.28
N LEU A 462 -19.07 23.68 -16.42
CA LEU A 462 -18.31 24.67 -15.65
C LEU A 462 -18.62 24.51 -14.15
N LEU A 463 -19.91 24.48 -13.77
CA LEU A 463 -20.32 24.29 -12.39
C LEU A 463 -19.80 22.97 -11.81
N ALA A 464 -19.94 21.84 -12.54
CA ALA A 464 -19.41 20.55 -12.09
C ALA A 464 -17.88 20.60 -11.92
N GLY A 465 -17.16 21.24 -12.83
CA GLY A 465 -15.71 21.43 -12.74
C GLY A 465 -15.29 22.26 -11.52
N LEU A 466 -16.02 23.34 -11.24
CA LEU A 466 -15.78 24.19 -10.07
C LEU A 466 -16.13 23.49 -8.76
N VAL A 467 -17.22 22.71 -8.72
CA VAL A 467 -17.60 21.91 -7.56
C VAL A 467 -16.53 20.86 -7.25
N LEU A 468 -16.02 20.16 -8.27
CA LEU A 468 -14.92 19.21 -8.07
C LEU A 468 -13.61 19.90 -7.69
N LEU A 469 -13.32 21.08 -8.21
CA LEU A 469 -12.16 21.86 -7.79
C LEU A 469 -12.29 22.24 -6.32
N ALA A 470 -13.44 22.77 -5.92
CA ALA A 470 -13.72 23.11 -4.52
C ALA A 470 -13.63 21.86 -3.62
N GLY A 471 -14.22 20.74 -4.06
CA GLY A 471 -14.11 19.46 -3.35
C GLY A 471 -12.66 18.96 -3.23
N GLY A 472 -11.85 19.12 -4.28
CA GLY A 472 -10.42 18.83 -4.26
C GLY A 472 -9.64 19.73 -3.29
N VAL A 473 -9.94 21.03 -3.27
CA VAL A 473 -9.34 21.98 -2.33
C VAL A 473 -9.74 21.64 -0.88
N VAL A 474 -11.00 21.26 -0.64
CA VAL A 474 -11.45 20.80 0.67
C VAL A 474 -10.69 19.52 1.07
N LEU A 475 -10.51 18.56 0.15
CA LEU A 475 -9.71 17.36 0.43
C LEU A 475 -8.26 17.70 0.80
N VAL A 476 -7.64 18.65 0.10
CA VAL A 476 -6.29 19.15 0.41
C VAL A 476 -6.27 19.83 1.79
N ALA A 477 -7.27 20.64 2.11
CA ALA A 477 -7.40 21.26 3.43
C ALA A 477 -7.65 20.23 4.55
N VAL A 478 -8.47 19.19 4.28
CA VAL A 478 -8.66 18.07 5.21
C VAL A 478 -7.35 17.31 5.39
N LEU A 479 -6.61 17.06 4.30
CA LEU A 479 -5.33 16.35 4.34
C LEU A 479 -4.31 17.04 5.25
N SER A 480 -4.25 18.38 5.22
CA SER A 480 -3.37 19.15 6.12
C SER A 480 -3.77 19.08 7.61
N LYS A 481 -4.96 18.57 7.92
CA LYS A 481 -5.44 18.32 9.28
C LYS A 481 -5.39 16.84 9.69
N LEU A 482 -5.21 15.93 8.71
CA LEU A 482 -5.11 14.50 8.96
C LEU A 482 -3.71 14.16 9.45
N ARG A 483 -3.64 13.60 10.66
CA ARG A 483 -2.38 13.25 11.35
C ARG A 483 -2.16 11.73 11.48
N THR A 484 -2.90 10.91 10.71
CA THR A 484 -2.77 9.45 10.73
C THR A 484 -2.43 8.92 9.36
N GLU A 485 -1.36 8.13 9.24
CA GLU A 485 -0.93 7.53 7.96
C GLU A 485 -2.04 6.69 7.28
N PRO A 486 -2.79 5.81 8.00
CA PRO A 486 -3.85 5.02 7.38
C PRO A 486 -4.99 5.84 6.77
N ALA A 487 -5.25 7.05 7.27
CA ALA A 487 -6.30 7.93 6.75
C ALA A 487 -5.76 8.89 5.69
N SER A 488 -4.54 9.41 5.85
CA SER A 488 -3.94 10.39 4.94
C SER A 488 -3.61 9.79 3.57
N THR A 489 -3.12 8.56 3.50
CA THR A 489 -2.73 7.92 2.23
C THR A 489 -3.88 7.81 1.22
N PRO A 490 -5.07 7.24 1.53
CA PRO A 490 -6.16 7.19 0.57
C PRO A 490 -6.71 8.56 0.21
N VAL A 491 -6.74 9.53 1.15
CA VAL A 491 -7.18 10.91 0.87
C VAL A 491 -6.22 11.62 -0.07
N THR A 492 -4.91 11.40 0.06
CA THR A 492 -3.87 11.92 -0.84
C THR A 492 -4.13 11.52 -2.29
N PHE A 493 -4.30 10.22 -2.55
CA PHE A 493 -4.57 9.73 -3.91
C PHE A 493 -5.94 10.16 -4.43
N LEU A 494 -6.96 10.18 -3.58
CA LEU A 494 -8.29 10.67 -3.94
C LEU A 494 -8.24 12.15 -4.34
N ALA A 495 -7.50 12.98 -3.61
CA ALA A 495 -7.34 14.40 -3.94
C ALA A 495 -6.73 14.61 -5.33
N VAL A 496 -5.66 13.85 -5.67
CA VAL A 496 -5.06 13.90 -7.01
C VAL A 496 -6.07 13.53 -8.10
N VAL A 497 -6.85 12.46 -7.91
CA VAL A 497 -7.86 12.02 -8.89
C VAL A 497 -8.99 13.04 -9.02
N VAL A 498 -9.49 13.60 -7.93
CA VAL A 498 -10.57 14.60 -7.94
C VAL A 498 -10.10 15.89 -8.61
N LEU A 499 -8.90 16.38 -8.27
CA LEU A 499 -8.33 17.58 -8.92
C LEU A 499 -8.06 17.34 -10.40
N SER A 500 -7.52 16.17 -10.78
CA SER A 500 -7.33 15.81 -12.19
C SER A 500 -8.66 15.68 -12.95
N THR A 501 -9.73 15.22 -12.29
CA THR A 501 -11.08 15.18 -12.87
C THR A 501 -11.64 16.60 -13.04
N SER A 502 -11.37 17.52 -12.11
CA SER A 502 -11.70 18.94 -12.27
C SER A 502 -10.99 19.52 -13.50
N VAL A 503 -9.69 19.23 -13.69
CA VAL A 503 -8.94 19.61 -14.90
C VAL A 503 -9.60 19.05 -16.16
N ALA A 504 -10.14 17.84 -16.15
CA ALA A 504 -10.86 17.25 -17.28
C ALA A 504 -12.10 18.09 -17.68
N LEU A 505 -12.85 18.58 -16.70
CA LEU A 505 -14.05 19.37 -16.93
C LEU A 505 -13.72 20.82 -17.32
N LEU A 506 -12.74 21.42 -16.68
CA LEU A 506 -12.30 22.80 -16.95
C LEU A 506 -11.29 22.86 -18.10
N GLY A 507 -10.83 21.73 -18.64
CA GLY A 507 -9.76 21.61 -19.62
C GLY A 507 -9.87 22.53 -20.84
N PRO A 508 -11.03 22.73 -21.47
CA PRO A 508 -11.14 23.66 -22.61
C PRO A 508 -10.80 25.11 -22.25
N LEU A 509 -11.07 25.55 -21.01
CA LEU A 509 -10.65 26.88 -20.51
C LEU A 509 -9.15 26.90 -20.29
N LEU A 510 -8.61 25.89 -19.61
CA LEU A 510 -7.20 25.77 -19.30
C LEU A 510 -6.35 25.71 -20.57
N VAL A 511 -6.79 24.94 -21.59
CA VAL A 511 -6.12 24.91 -22.90
C VAL A 511 -6.15 26.28 -23.58
N LYS A 512 -7.29 27.00 -23.54
CA LYS A 512 -7.36 28.34 -24.12
C LYS A 512 -6.44 29.32 -23.39
N ALA A 513 -6.40 29.28 -22.07
CA ALA A 513 -5.50 30.10 -21.26
C ALA A 513 -4.03 29.76 -21.56
N ALA A 514 -3.68 28.48 -21.63
CA ALA A 514 -2.33 28.04 -21.97
C ALA A 514 -1.91 28.47 -23.38
N VAL A 515 -2.80 28.36 -24.36
CA VAL A 515 -2.51 28.83 -25.74
C VAL A 515 -2.33 30.36 -25.78
N LEU A 516 -3.02 31.11 -24.92
CA LEU A 516 -2.82 32.55 -24.80
C LEU A 516 -1.40 32.88 -24.31
N VAL A 517 -0.93 32.16 -23.30
CA VAL A 517 0.43 32.31 -22.72
C VAL A 517 1.51 31.82 -23.70
N LEU A 518 1.32 30.63 -24.26
CA LEU A 518 2.31 29.98 -25.14
C LEU A 518 2.36 30.55 -26.57
N ARG A 519 1.40 31.39 -26.97
CA ARG A 519 1.30 31.90 -28.36
C ARG A 519 2.55 32.63 -28.84
N GLY A 520 3.24 33.37 -27.95
CA GLY A 520 4.46 34.11 -28.26
C GLY A 520 5.58 33.18 -28.73
N PRO A 521 6.08 32.28 -27.82
CA PRO A 521 7.15 31.37 -28.16
C PRO A 521 6.80 30.37 -29.25
N VAL A 522 5.57 29.86 -29.30
CA VAL A 522 5.14 28.90 -30.34
C VAL A 522 5.06 29.55 -31.72
N ARG A 523 4.63 30.79 -31.84
CA ARG A 523 4.60 31.52 -33.12
C ARG A 523 6.00 31.81 -33.67
N ARG A 524 7.02 31.98 -32.81
CA ARG A 524 8.42 32.15 -33.22
C ARG A 524 8.98 30.94 -33.95
N SER A 525 8.33 29.74 -33.82
CA SER A 525 8.71 28.52 -34.55
C SER A 525 8.30 28.53 -36.04
N GLY A 526 7.90 29.70 -36.62
CA GLY A 526 7.55 29.87 -38.03
C GLY A 526 6.14 29.40 -38.41
N PRO A 527 5.91 29.04 -39.67
CA PRO A 527 4.58 28.67 -40.19
C PRO A 527 3.95 27.46 -39.47
N THR A 528 4.78 26.48 -39.12
CA THR A 528 4.35 25.28 -38.36
C THR A 528 3.86 25.63 -36.95
N GLY A 529 4.46 26.59 -36.28
CA GLY A 529 4.03 27.10 -34.96
C GLY A 529 2.71 27.88 -35.06
N ARG A 530 2.52 28.66 -36.13
CA ARG A 530 1.25 29.38 -36.38
C ARG A 530 0.12 28.39 -36.60
N LEU A 531 0.33 27.34 -37.42
CA LEU A 531 -0.65 26.27 -37.66
C LEU A 531 -0.97 25.49 -36.37
N ALA A 532 0.05 25.12 -35.57
CA ALA A 532 -0.14 24.47 -34.29
C ALA A 532 -0.96 25.34 -33.32
N THR A 533 -0.68 26.64 -33.22
CA THR A 533 -1.44 27.59 -32.34
C THR A 533 -2.90 27.72 -32.79
N ALA A 534 -3.16 27.80 -34.12
CA ALA A 534 -4.50 27.88 -34.66
C ALA A 534 -5.28 26.58 -34.36
N ASN A 535 -4.62 25.44 -34.47
CA ASN A 535 -5.19 24.11 -34.26
C ASN A 535 -5.53 23.88 -32.77
N LEU A 536 -4.62 24.24 -31.87
CA LEU A 536 -4.83 24.19 -30.42
C LEU A 536 -6.04 25.05 -30.00
N ARG A 537 -6.23 26.23 -30.60
CA ARG A 537 -7.39 27.11 -30.34
C ARG A 537 -8.67 26.55 -30.86
N GLY A 538 -8.67 26.03 -32.14
CA GLY A 538 -9.84 25.49 -32.77
C GLY A 538 -10.36 24.21 -32.11
N ASN A 539 -9.46 23.40 -31.60
CA ASN A 539 -9.75 22.07 -31.07
C ASN A 539 -9.55 21.95 -29.53
N ALA A 540 -9.78 23.03 -28.76
CA ALA A 540 -9.53 23.09 -27.33
C ALA A 540 -10.23 21.97 -26.51
N VAL A 541 -11.41 21.51 -26.93
CA VAL A 541 -12.13 20.39 -26.27
C VAL A 541 -11.41 19.06 -26.46
N ARG A 542 -10.89 18.81 -27.67
CA ARG A 542 -10.10 17.61 -27.98
C ARG A 542 -8.77 17.63 -27.24
N MET A 543 -8.09 18.76 -27.24
CA MET A 543 -6.84 18.91 -26.51
C MET A 543 -7.02 18.68 -25.00
N ALA A 544 -8.11 19.13 -24.43
CA ALA A 544 -8.44 18.89 -23.03
C ALA A 544 -8.56 17.38 -22.69
N SER A 545 -9.09 16.56 -23.61
CA SER A 545 -9.18 15.11 -23.37
C SER A 545 -7.82 14.41 -23.37
N VAL A 546 -6.80 15.01 -23.99
CA VAL A 546 -5.41 14.53 -24.00
C VAL A 546 -4.62 15.05 -22.78
N VAL A 547 -4.85 16.32 -22.39
CA VAL A 547 -4.20 16.93 -21.22
C VAL A 547 -4.54 16.17 -19.94
N THR A 548 -5.80 15.75 -19.78
CA THR A 548 -6.28 15.12 -18.55
C THR A 548 -5.52 13.85 -18.15
N PRO A 549 -5.40 12.80 -18.99
CA PRO A 549 -4.67 11.59 -18.58
C PRO A 549 -3.17 11.85 -18.39
N LEU A 550 -2.57 12.80 -19.12
CA LEU A 550 -1.19 13.21 -18.89
C LEU A 550 -1.02 13.95 -17.53
N THR A 551 -1.96 14.84 -17.18
CA THR A 551 -1.97 15.52 -15.88
C THR A 551 -2.11 14.51 -14.74
N LEU A 552 -2.99 13.52 -14.90
CA LEU A 552 -3.15 12.45 -13.94
C LEU A 552 -1.88 11.59 -13.83
N LEU A 553 -1.26 11.22 -14.96
CA LEU A 553 -0.02 10.44 -14.98
C LEU A 553 1.08 11.17 -14.22
N ILE A 554 1.35 12.44 -14.56
CA ILE A 554 2.42 13.22 -13.93
C ILE A 554 2.10 13.47 -12.46
N GLY A 555 0.88 13.94 -12.15
CA GLY A 555 0.46 14.25 -10.78
C GLY A 555 0.50 13.02 -9.88
N MET A 556 -0.01 11.88 -10.37
CA MET A 556 -0.01 10.63 -9.62
C MET A 556 1.40 10.07 -9.42
N THR A 557 2.23 10.10 -10.47
CA THR A 557 3.62 9.63 -10.39
C THR A 557 4.43 10.46 -9.40
N CYS A 558 4.32 11.80 -9.47
CA CYS A 558 4.98 12.68 -8.51
C CYS A 558 4.50 12.41 -7.07
N THR A 559 3.19 12.25 -6.87
CA THR A 559 2.65 11.99 -5.53
C THR A 559 3.15 10.64 -4.99
N VAL A 560 3.11 9.58 -5.79
CA VAL A 560 3.58 8.24 -5.39
C VAL A 560 5.07 8.25 -5.03
N LEU A 561 5.89 8.87 -5.87
CA LEU A 561 7.35 8.85 -5.69
C LEU A 561 7.84 9.79 -4.58
N PHE A 562 7.07 10.83 -4.21
CA PHE A 562 7.52 11.82 -3.22
C PHE A 562 6.86 11.70 -1.84
N VAL A 563 5.76 10.95 -1.68
CA VAL A 563 5.12 10.74 -0.35
C VAL A 563 6.07 10.03 0.61
N GLN A 564 6.70 8.93 0.20
CA GLN A 564 7.60 8.16 1.07
C GLN A 564 8.89 8.90 1.42
N PRO A 565 9.61 9.51 0.45
CA PRO A 565 10.76 10.37 0.77
C PRO A 565 10.40 11.52 1.71
N THR A 566 9.23 12.16 1.56
CA THR A 566 8.80 13.25 2.44
C THR A 566 8.71 12.79 3.90
N LEU A 567 8.12 11.63 4.16
CA LEU A 567 8.06 11.06 5.51
C LEU A 567 9.44 10.60 6.01
N GLY A 568 10.19 9.90 5.15
CA GLY A 568 11.51 9.36 5.51
C GLY A 568 12.52 10.45 5.83
N ASP A 569 12.58 11.50 5.02
CA ASP A 569 13.50 12.63 5.23
C ASP A 569 13.12 13.45 6.47
N ALA A 570 11.80 13.63 6.72
CA ALA A 570 11.33 14.31 7.93
C ALA A 570 11.68 13.48 9.19
N ALA A 571 11.44 12.16 9.16
CA ALA A 571 11.80 11.27 10.26
C ALA A 571 13.32 11.25 10.50
N GLY A 572 14.11 11.15 9.42
CA GLY A 572 15.58 11.22 9.49
C GLY A 572 16.10 12.55 10.01
N ALA A 573 15.48 13.67 9.62
CA ALA A 573 15.84 14.99 10.13
C ALA A 573 15.56 15.09 11.64
N GLN A 574 14.37 14.66 12.08
CA GLN A 574 14.02 14.66 13.51
C GLN A 574 14.95 13.73 14.33
N ALA A 575 15.30 12.56 13.77
CA ALA A 575 16.23 11.64 14.43
C ALA A 575 17.63 12.26 14.56
N ARG A 576 18.16 12.90 13.51
CA ARG A 576 19.48 13.57 13.57
C ARG A 576 19.51 14.76 14.53
N GLU A 577 18.45 15.58 14.54
CA GLU A 577 18.33 16.71 15.46
C GLU A 577 18.18 16.27 16.92
N GLY A 578 17.57 15.11 17.15
CA GLY A 578 17.23 14.64 18.49
C GLY A 578 18.21 13.65 19.09
N VAL A 579 19.14 13.04 18.34
CA VAL A 579 20.17 12.18 18.92
C VAL A 579 21.36 13.04 19.36
N ARG A 580 21.58 13.11 20.69
CA ARG A 580 22.70 13.84 21.33
C ARG A 580 23.87 12.92 21.67
N ALA A 581 23.72 11.61 21.47
CA ALA A 581 24.75 10.62 21.76
C ALA A 581 25.96 10.78 20.84
N ASP A 582 27.16 10.56 21.39
CA ASP A 582 28.40 10.58 20.62
C ASP A 582 28.52 9.36 19.69
N TRP A 583 28.01 8.21 20.18
CA TRP A 583 28.08 6.93 19.49
C TRP A 583 26.75 6.18 19.55
N VAL A 584 26.47 5.42 18.50
CA VAL A 584 25.34 4.50 18.44
C VAL A 584 25.86 3.08 18.28
N VAL A 585 25.53 2.24 19.24
CA VAL A 585 25.86 0.81 19.20
C VAL A 585 24.67 0.07 18.60
N ALA A 586 24.90 -0.62 17.51
CA ALA A 586 23.90 -1.41 16.78
C ALA A 586 24.40 -2.84 16.55
N SER A 587 23.48 -3.77 16.29
CA SER A 587 23.83 -5.17 16.01
C SER A 587 23.48 -5.53 14.57
N GLN A 588 24.30 -6.40 13.97
CA GLN A 588 23.98 -7.10 12.72
C GLN A 588 23.08 -8.33 12.97
N GLY A 589 23.00 -8.78 14.21
CA GLY A 589 22.12 -9.84 14.68
C GLY A 589 20.76 -9.29 15.13
N PRO A 590 20.05 -10.02 16.01
CA PRO A 590 18.72 -9.68 16.47
C PRO A 590 18.65 -8.40 17.30
N GLY A 591 19.75 -7.97 17.92
CA GLY A 591 19.83 -6.75 18.72
C GLY A 591 21.09 -6.69 19.59
N VAL A 592 21.25 -5.60 20.34
CA VAL A 592 22.34 -5.42 21.28
C VAL A 592 21.92 -6.00 22.64
N PRO A 593 22.68 -6.94 23.20
CA PRO A 593 22.32 -7.54 24.49
C PRO A 593 22.53 -6.55 25.65
N ALA A 594 21.70 -6.69 26.69
CA ALA A 594 21.76 -5.83 27.89
C ALA A 594 23.12 -5.91 28.60
N GLU A 595 23.84 -7.04 28.47
CA GLU A 595 25.17 -7.23 28.98
C GLU A 595 26.17 -6.21 28.39
N ALA A 596 26.06 -5.94 27.10
CA ALA A 596 26.90 -4.95 26.40
C ALA A 596 26.65 -3.53 26.97
N ALA A 597 25.37 -3.17 27.17
CA ALA A 597 25.01 -1.90 27.81
C ALA A 597 25.50 -1.80 29.24
N ARG A 598 25.41 -2.90 30.00
CA ARG A 598 25.96 -2.96 31.40
C ARG A 598 27.47 -2.79 31.45
N GLN A 599 28.22 -3.39 30.50
CA GLN A 599 29.69 -3.18 30.44
C GLN A 599 30.06 -1.73 30.15
N LEU A 600 29.29 -1.04 29.32
CA LEU A 600 29.51 0.39 29.06
C LEU A 600 29.22 1.23 30.31
N ARG A 601 28.08 0.99 30.98
CA ARG A 601 27.74 1.70 32.25
C ARG A 601 28.76 1.48 33.36
N ALA A 602 29.30 0.26 33.47
CA ALA A 602 30.35 -0.06 34.46
C ALA A 602 31.64 0.77 34.25
N ARG A 603 31.80 1.37 33.06
CA ARG A 603 32.90 2.28 32.71
C ARG A 603 32.51 3.75 32.76
N HIS A 604 31.39 4.08 33.43
CA HIS A 604 30.85 5.41 33.63
C HIS A 604 30.33 6.09 32.34
N ASP A 605 30.07 5.31 31.27
CA ASP A 605 29.41 5.86 30.09
C ASP A 605 27.92 6.06 30.37
N ILE A 606 27.34 7.11 29.82
CA ILE A 606 25.89 7.32 29.85
C ILE A 606 25.28 6.55 28.69
N VAL A 607 24.42 5.61 29.01
CA VAL A 607 23.91 4.62 28.06
C VAL A 607 22.40 4.57 28.08
N THR A 608 21.78 4.81 26.97
CA THR A 608 20.33 4.64 26.76
C THR A 608 20.08 3.46 25.82
N GLU A 609 19.49 2.40 26.35
CA GLU A 609 18.99 1.28 25.54
C GLU A 609 17.65 1.67 24.93
N VAL A 610 17.46 1.33 23.65
CA VAL A 610 16.22 1.60 22.90
C VAL A 610 15.65 0.29 22.40
N VAL A 611 14.49 -0.11 22.89
CA VAL A 611 13.69 -1.25 22.39
C VAL A 611 12.49 -0.71 21.65
N ARG A 612 12.28 -1.15 20.42
CA ARG A 612 11.15 -0.69 19.59
C ARG A 612 10.06 -1.73 19.57
N THR A 613 8.82 -1.28 19.75
CA THR A 613 7.62 -2.11 19.66
C THR A 613 6.44 -1.29 19.14
N THR A 614 5.28 -1.88 19.12
CA THR A 614 4.03 -1.19 18.81
C THR A 614 2.99 -1.55 19.85
N VAL A 615 2.28 -0.54 20.34
CA VAL A 615 1.21 -0.70 21.31
C VAL A 615 -0.14 -0.32 20.69
N ARG A 616 -1.21 -0.64 21.38
CA ARG A 616 -2.54 -0.23 20.97
C ARG A 616 -3.23 0.64 22.00
N VAL A 617 -3.84 1.73 21.51
CA VAL A 617 -4.79 2.52 22.31
C VAL A 617 -6.17 2.28 21.70
N GLY A 618 -6.98 1.51 22.39
CA GLY A 618 -8.20 0.95 21.83
C GLY A 618 -7.91 -0.02 20.68
N LEU A 619 -8.25 0.32 19.45
CA LEU A 619 -7.97 -0.48 18.25
C LEU A 619 -6.87 0.12 17.37
N ASP A 620 -6.44 1.34 17.66
CA ASP A 620 -5.47 2.06 16.86
C ASP A 620 -4.04 1.67 17.28
N LYS A 621 -3.17 1.59 16.30
CA LYS A 621 -1.77 1.18 16.47
C LYS A 621 -0.91 2.42 16.59
N TYR A 622 -0.04 2.44 17.60
CA TYR A 622 0.96 3.48 17.84
C TYR A 622 2.35 2.86 17.88
N VAL A 623 3.31 3.54 17.26
CA VAL A 623 4.72 3.16 17.36
C VAL A 623 5.23 3.55 18.74
N ALA A 624 5.77 2.59 19.47
CA ALA A 624 6.29 2.81 20.82
C ALA A 624 7.76 2.41 20.90
N GLN A 625 8.48 3.09 21.77
CA GLN A 625 9.83 2.70 22.18
C GLN A 625 9.96 2.66 23.68
N GLY A 626 10.74 1.67 24.17
CA GLY A 626 11.20 1.60 25.54
C GLY A 626 12.61 2.19 25.62
N VAL A 627 12.82 3.15 26.49
CA VAL A 627 14.13 3.80 26.67
C VAL A 627 14.57 3.73 28.14
N THR A 628 15.87 3.58 28.39
CA THR A 628 16.42 3.67 29.76
C THR A 628 16.28 5.12 30.25
N PRO A 629 15.57 5.38 31.39
CA PRO A 629 15.33 6.74 31.83
C PRO A 629 16.59 7.45 32.34
N ALA A 630 17.52 6.71 32.94
CA ALA A 630 18.73 7.28 33.59
C ALA A 630 19.64 7.95 32.55
N GLY A 631 19.83 9.27 32.67
CA GLY A 631 20.69 10.05 31.79
C GLY A 631 20.13 10.26 30.38
N LEU A 632 18.84 10.03 30.19
CA LEU A 632 18.15 10.07 28.88
C LEU A 632 18.40 11.39 28.13
N THR A 633 18.26 12.52 28.80
CA THR A 633 18.40 13.85 28.21
C THR A 633 19.82 14.16 27.71
N ARG A 634 20.82 13.39 28.08
CA ARG A 634 22.21 13.50 27.60
C ARG A 634 22.45 12.77 26.28
N THR A 635 21.66 11.75 26.00
CA THR A 635 21.77 10.93 24.80
C THR A 635 20.68 11.23 23.77
N TRP A 636 19.55 11.81 24.24
CA TRP A 636 18.36 11.95 23.43
C TRP A 636 17.56 13.22 23.77
N ASP A 637 17.14 13.96 22.73
CA ASP A 637 16.33 15.15 22.82
C ASP A 637 15.12 15.05 21.86
N PRO A 638 13.94 14.69 22.34
CA PRO A 638 12.74 14.59 21.53
C PRO A 638 12.03 15.94 21.32
N ASP A 639 12.59 17.05 21.80
CA ASP A 639 11.99 18.40 21.81
C ASP A 639 10.69 18.42 22.64
N VAL A 640 10.88 18.42 23.98
CA VAL A 640 9.75 18.41 24.93
C VAL A 640 9.04 19.75 24.92
N THR A 641 7.76 19.74 24.58
CA THR A 641 6.90 20.92 24.49
C THR A 641 6.04 21.15 25.74
N ALA A 642 5.81 20.09 26.52
CA ALA A 642 5.09 20.20 27.79
C ALA A 642 5.50 19.06 28.76
N GLY A 643 5.62 19.34 30.04
CA GLY A 643 6.04 18.39 31.08
C GLY A 643 7.55 18.19 31.14
N SER A 644 8.03 17.07 31.72
CA SER A 644 9.44 16.67 31.79
C SER A 644 9.63 15.16 31.62
N LEU A 645 10.74 14.76 30.98
CA LEU A 645 11.14 13.36 30.85
C LEU A 645 11.73 12.79 32.13
N ASP A 646 12.12 13.60 33.09
CA ASP A 646 12.71 13.14 34.40
C ASP A 646 11.72 12.28 35.20
N GLY A 647 10.41 12.49 34.96
CA GLY A 647 9.33 11.68 35.52
C GLY A 647 9.07 10.35 34.81
N LEU A 648 9.90 9.93 33.87
CA LEU A 648 9.68 8.68 33.12
C LEU A 648 10.03 7.47 34.00
N THR A 649 9.02 6.65 34.30
CA THR A 649 9.09 5.43 35.12
C THR A 649 8.27 4.32 34.46
N GLU A 650 8.20 3.14 35.08
CA GLU A 650 7.36 2.03 34.56
C GLU A 650 5.85 2.36 34.52
N ASN A 651 5.38 3.30 35.32
CA ASN A 651 3.98 3.70 35.44
C ASN A 651 3.65 4.98 34.66
N THR A 652 4.62 5.52 33.91
CA THR A 652 4.46 6.77 33.19
C THR A 652 4.85 6.63 31.72
N ALA A 653 4.40 7.59 30.90
CA ALA A 653 4.67 7.62 29.47
C ALA A 653 4.92 9.05 29.01
N ALA A 654 5.78 9.23 28.02
CA ALA A 654 5.84 10.44 27.22
C ALA A 654 5.16 10.19 25.86
N VAL A 655 4.46 11.18 25.33
CA VAL A 655 3.67 11.06 24.11
C VAL A 655 4.09 12.12 23.08
N SER A 656 4.06 11.79 21.79
CA SER A 656 4.28 12.78 20.75
C SER A 656 3.10 13.76 20.69
N GLU A 657 3.32 15.00 20.24
CA GLU A 657 2.24 15.99 20.01
C GLU A 657 1.13 15.41 19.15
N LEU A 658 1.51 14.64 18.13
CA LEU A 658 0.58 13.97 17.24
C LEU A 658 -0.35 13.00 17.99
N ALA A 659 0.22 12.15 18.85
CA ALA A 659 -0.52 11.20 19.67
C ALA A 659 -1.32 11.93 20.78
N ALA A 660 -0.74 12.96 21.40
CA ALA A 660 -1.39 13.78 22.41
C ALA A 660 -2.66 14.44 21.86
N ASP A 661 -2.58 15.05 20.68
CA ASP A 661 -3.73 15.68 20.01
C ASP A 661 -4.82 14.66 19.64
N GLN A 662 -4.43 13.49 19.12
CA GLN A 662 -5.39 12.45 18.72
C GLN A 662 -6.12 11.82 19.91
N LEU A 663 -5.40 11.61 21.01
CA LEU A 663 -5.90 10.98 22.23
C LEU A 663 -6.43 12.01 23.24
N HIS A 664 -6.33 13.32 22.92
CA HIS A 664 -6.72 14.42 23.80
C HIS A 664 -6.02 14.35 25.16
N LEU A 665 -4.72 14.02 25.16
CA LEU A 665 -3.89 13.86 26.36
C LEU A 665 -3.06 15.13 26.65
N LYS A 666 -2.84 15.36 27.94
CA LYS A 666 -1.94 16.41 28.46
C LYS A 666 -1.08 15.80 29.55
N PRO A 667 0.05 16.43 29.95
CA PRO A 667 0.78 15.99 31.14
C PRO A 667 -0.15 15.90 32.35
N GLY A 668 -0.03 14.81 33.12
CA GLY A 668 -0.94 14.42 34.20
C GLY A 668 -2.14 13.58 33.77
N GLY A 669 -2.41 13.49 32.46
CA GLY A 669 -3.51 12.68 31.90
C GLY A 669 -3.24 11.18 31.97
N THR A 670 -4.32 10.39 32.00
CA THR A 670 -4.24 8.91 32.05
C THR A 670 -4.32 8.31 30.65
N LEU A 671 -3.30 7.54 30.29
CA LEU A 671 -3.22 6.78 29.04
C LEU A 671 -3.51 5.30 29.32
N LYS A 672 -4.60 4.77 28.78
CA LYS A 672 -4.92 3.34 28.80
C LYS A 672 -4.50 2.71 27.48
N LEU A 673 -3.56 1.77 27.51
CA LEU A 673 -3.04 1.11 26.33
C LEU A 673 -2.95 -0.41 26.53
N THR A 674 -2.71 -1.10 25.43
CA THR A 674 -2.39 -2.54 25.42
C THR A 674 -0.96 -2.66 24.89
N LEU A 675 -0.09 -3.28 25.67
CA LEU A 675 1.32 -3.54 25.33
C LEU A 675 1.44 -4.52 24.16
N GLY A 676 2.66 -4.74 23.69
CA GLY A 676 2.93 -5.56 22.51
C GLY A 676 2.34 -6.97 22.58
N ASP A 677 2.44 -7.62 23.72
CA ASP A 677 1.96 -8.99 24.02
C ASP A 677 0.46 -9.08 24.37
N GLY A 678 -0.26 -7.96 24.35
CA GLY A 678 -1.68 -7.93 24.69
C GLY A 678 -1.99 -7.55 26.15
N THR A 679 -0.95 -7.34 26.99
CA THR A 679 -1.14 -6.94 28.40
C THR A 679 -1.70 -5.52 28.49
N PRO A 680 -2.81 -5.28 29.19
CA PRO A 680 -3.34 -3.94 29.41
C PRO A 680 -2.48 -3.18 30.41
N ALA A 681 -2.18 -1.91 30.11
CA ALA A 681 -1.47 -1.01 31.00
C ALA A 681 -2.18 0.34 31.11
N THR A 682 -2.07 0.94 32.30
CA THR A 682 -2.60 2.28 32.57
C THR A 682 -1.45 3.14 33.06
N LEU A 683 -1.07 4.14 32.27
CA LEU A 683 0.10 4.98 32.50
C LEU A 683 -0.31 6.44 32.63
N THR A 684 0.47 7.23 33.39
CA THR A 684 0.29 8.67 33.49
C THR A 684 1.21 9.37 32.48
N VAL A 685 0.69 10.31 31.70
CA VAL A 685 1.49 11.11 30.76
C VAL A 685 2.32 12.12 31.54
N VAL A 686 3.66 12.09 31.38
CA VAL A 686 4.59 13.01 32.06
C VAL A 686 5.12 14.08 31.13
N ALA A 687 5.21 13.80 29.85
CA ALA A 687 5.73 14.75 28.86
C ALA A 687 5.02 14.62 27.51
N VAL A 688 4.97 15.73 26.78
CA VAL A 688 4.60 15.80 25.36
C VAL A 688 5.80 16.31 24.58
N TYR A 689 6.10 15.73 23.41
CA TYR A 689 7.28 16.06 22.60
C TYR A 689 6.97 16.17 21.11
N ALA A 690 7.71 17.01 20.38
CA ALA A 690 7.44 17.37 18.98
C ALA A 690 8.00 16.34 17.96
N ARG A 691 9.14 15.69 18.23
CA ARG A 691 9.87 14.85 17.28
C ARG A 691 9.33 13.40 17.18
N GLY A 692 8.00 13.23 17.07
CA GLY A 692 7.35 11.91 17.06
C GLY A 692 7.72 11.05 15.86
N LEU A 693 7.98 11.60 14.67
CA LEU A 693 8.37 10.81 13.49
C LEU A 693 9.75 10.16 13.62
N GLY A 694 10.68 10.80 14.32
CA GLY A 694 12.02 10.26 14.55
C GLY A 694 12.07 9.21 15.66
N PHE A 695 11.21 9.36 16.68
CA PHE A 695 11.30 8.61 17.94
C PHE A 695 10.05 7.78 18.26
N GLY A 696 9.03 7.82 17.43
CA GLY A 696 7.75 7.13 17.65
C GLY A 696 6.73 8.00 18.37
N ASP A 697 5.51 7.47 18.49
CA ASP A 697 4.37 8.18 19.06
C ASP A 697 4.36 8.14 20.60
N LEU A 698 4.91 7.05 21.17
CA LEU A 698 4.91 6.80 22.62
C LEU A 698 6.31 6.39 23.06
N THR A 699 6.78 7.00 24.14
CA THR A 699 8.03 6.64 24.80
C THR A 699 7.72 6.15 26.21
N LEU A 700 8.16 4.94 26.51
CA LEU A 700 7.92 4.19 27.73
C LEU A 700 9.27 3.85 28.40
N ALA A 701 9.23 3.43 29.66
CA ALA A 701 10.43 2.90 30.31
C ALA A 701 10.88 1.59 29.64
N HIS A 702 12.21 1.43 29.49
CA HIS A 702 12.84 0.25 28.87
C HIS A 702 12.35 -1.06 29.50
N ASP A 703 12.37 -1.15 30.82
CA ASP A 703 12.08 -2.39 31.54
C ASP A 703 10.61 -2.83 31.41
N LEU A 704 9.68 -1.84 31.31
CA LEU A 704 8.29 -2.14 31.02
C LEU A 704 8.14 -2.76 29.61
N VAL A 705 8.80 -2.19 28.62
CA VAL A 705 8.70 -2.68 27.23
C VAL A 705 9.41 -4.01 27.07
N ALA A 706 10.62 -4.16 27.62
CA ALA A 706 11.44 -5.36 27.47
C ALA A 706 10.78 -6.64 28.02
N ARG A 707 9.91 -6.50 29.04
CA ARG A 707 9.14 -7.63 29.59
C ARG A 707 7.94 -8.03 28.74
N HIS A 708 7.52 -7.20 27.79
CA HIS A 708 6.30 -7.38 26.99
C HIS A 708 6.56 -7.42 25.48
N VAL A 709 7.78 -7.85 25.09
CA VAL A 709 8.19 -8.04 23.69
C VAL A 709 8.84 -9.41 23.50
N ASP A 710 8.72 -9.98 22.30
CA ASP A 710 9.35 -11.26 21.95
C ASP A 710 10.89 -11.16 21.91
N ASN A 711 11.39 -9.98 21.57
CA ASN A 711 12.82 -9.70 21.50
C ASN A 711 13.18 -8.50 22.38
N PRO A 712 13.65 -8.74 23.62
CA PRO A 712 14.03 -7.68 24.56
C PRO A 712 15.39 -7.03 24.25
N LEU A 713 16.12 -7.51 23.23
CA LEU A 713 17.40 -6.94 22.85
C LEU A 713 17.22 -5.51 22.32
N ALA A 714 18.10 -4.60 22.72
CA ALA A 714 18.03 -3.24 22.25
C ALA A 714 18.25 -3.16 20.73
N SER A 715 17.35 -2.49 20.05
CA SER A 715 17.48 -2.22 18.60
C SER A 715 18.67 -1.31 18.29
N SER A 716 18.98 -0.43 19.24
CA SER A 716 20.17 0.42 19.27
C SER A 716 20.45 0.84 20.72
N VAL A 717 21.70 1.14 21.01
CA VAL A 717 22.14 1.68 22.29
C VAL A 717 22.85 3.00 22.02
N LEU A 718 22.33 4.09 22.58
CA LEU A 718 22.89 5.43 22.49
C LEU A 718 23.91 5.62 23.60
N VAL A 719 25.11 6.08 23.28
CA VAL A 719 26.22 6.21 24.24
C VAL A 719 26.76 7.64 24.20
N SER A 720 26.74 8.30 25.33
CA SER A 720 27.44 9.57 25.52
C SER A 720 28.68 9.34 26.40
N THR A 721 29.85 9.61 25.81
CA THR A 721 31.16 9.26 26.42
C THR A 721 32.27 10.05 25.73
N PRO A 722 33.29 10.46 26.49
CA PRO A 722 34.50 11.06 25.88
C PRO A 722 35.42 10.03 25.20
N ARG A 723 35.09 8.74 25.24
CA ARG A 723 35.91 7.66 24.66
C ARG A 723 35.78 7.59 23.14
N THR A 724 36.90 7.16 22.52
CA THR A 724 36.95 6.98 21.06
C THR A 724 36.25 5.71 20.64
N GLN A 725 35.87 5.66 19.35
CA GLN A 725 35.26 4.48 18.73
C GLN A 725 36.07 3.21 18.96
N THR A 726 37.41 3.29 18.80
CA THR A 726 38.31 2.14 18.97
C THR A 726 38.27 1.57 20.39
N GLN A 727 38.22 2.44 21.41
CA GLN A 727 38.10 2.04 22.78
C GLN A 727 36.77 1.34 23.10
N LEU A 728 35.68 1.83 22.52
CA LEU A 728 34.35 1.20 22.62
C LEU A 728 34.30 -0.14 21.92
N VAL A 729 34.86 -0.25 20.70
CA VAL A 729 34.95 -1.51 19.95
C VAL A 729 35.77 -2.54 20.76
N THR A 730 36.88 -2.14 21.37
CA THR A 730 37.67 -3.03 22.22
C THR A 730 36.88 -3.50 23.44
N THR A 731 36.09 -2.63 24.05
CA THR A 731 35.23 -2.98 25.18
C THR A 731 34.17 -4.00 24.80
N LEU A 732 33.58 -3.87 23.59
CA LEU A 732 32.47 -4.69 23.12
C LEU A 732 32.89 -5.90 22.29
N ARG A 733 34.21 -6.22 22.22
CA ARG A 733 34.72 -7.31 21.37
C ARG A 733 34.16 -8.69 21.73
N GLU A 734 33.67 -8.87 22.94
CA GLU A 734 33.06 -10.11 23.41
C GLU A 734 31.66 -10.37 22.83
N PHE A 735 31.06 -9.34 22.22
CA PHE A 735 29.72 -9.44 21.61
C PHE A 735 29.84 -9.47 20.09
N PRO A 736 29.95 -10.65 19.47
CA PRO A 736 30.06 -10.78 18.03
C PRO A 736 28.82 -10.19 17.33
N GLY A 737 29.05 -9.41 16.27
CA GLY A 737 27.98 -8.76 15.51
C GLY A 737 27.56 -7.38 16.02
N VAL A 738 28.05 -6.94 17.17
CA VAL A 738 27.85 -5.57 17.67
C VAL A 738 28.82 -4.62 16.99
N ARG A 739 28.33 -3.46 16.55
CA ARG A 739 29.10 -2.40 15.88
C ARG A 739 28.88 -1.07 16.56
N VAL A 740 29.95 -0.30 16.71
CA VAL A 740 29.93 1.08 17.17
C VAL A 740 29.96 2.00 15.95
N LEU A 741 28.97 2.85 15.82
CA LEU A 741 28.75 3.70 14.67
C LEU A 741 28.63 5.17 15.09
N ALA A 742 29.06 6.08 14.27
CA ALA A 742 28.66 7.47 14.42
C ALA A 742 27.15 7.62 14.18
N PRO A 743 26.45 8.58 14.78
CA PRO A 743 25.02 8.77 14.60
C PRO A 743 24.59 8.84 13.12
N THR A 744 25.34 9.55 12.30
CA THR A 744 25.09 9.66 10.85
C THR A 744 25.19 8.34 10.08
N ALA A 745 26.09 7.44 10.51
CA ALA A 745 26.24 6.11 9.93
C ALA A 745 25.09 5.17 10.36
N ALA A 746 24.60 5.32 11.58
CA ALA A 746 23.43 4.58 12.08
C ALA A 746 22.17 4.94 11.30
N ASP A 747 21.96 6.22 10.99
CA ASP A 747 20.84 6.70 10.16
C ASP A 747 20.83 6.04 8.77
N SER A 748 22.01 5.84 8.16
CA SER A 748 22.11 5.19 6.85
C SER A 748 21.63 3.74 6.85
N LEU A 749 21.84 3.00 7.93
CA LEU A 749 21.32 1.63 8.11
C LEU A 749 19.79 1.62 8.26
N GLN A 750 19.25 2.57 9.00
CA GLN A 750 17.81 2.73 9.15
C GLN A 750 17.14 3.13 7.83
N ALA A 751 17.76 4.05 7.07
CA ALA A 751 17.30 4.46 5.75
C ALA A 751 17.23 3.26 4.77
N ARG A 752 18.22 2.37 4.76
CA ARG A 752 18.19 1.14 3.93
C ARG A 752 17.01 0.21 4.28
N ARG A 753 16.68 0.06 5.56
CA ARG A 753 15.51 -0.73 5.98
C ARG A 753 14.20 -0.08 5.54
N GLN A 754 14.09 1.23 5.59
CA GLN A 754 12.93 1.97 5.09
C GLN A 754 12.81 1.89 3.56
N GLN A 755 13.93 1.86 2.83
CA GLN A 755 13.94 1.73 1.38
C GLN A 755 13.31 0.40 0.91
N ALA A 756 13.55 -0.71 1.59
CA ALA A 756 12.90 -1.99 1.29
C ALA A 756 11.36 -1.91 1.39
N ASN A 757 10.84 -1.19 2.38
CA ASN A 757 9.39 -0.95 2.48
C ASN A 757 8.85 -0.03 1.37
N ALA A 758 9.67 0.94 0.91
CA ALA A 758 9.30 1.83 -0.19
C ALA A 758 9.22 1.07 -1.52
N GLU A 759 10.09 0.08 -1.77
CA GLU A 759 10.08 -0.75 -2.98
C GLU A 759 8.75 -1.49 -3.16
N VAL A 760 8.17 -1.97 -2.07
CA VAL A 760 6.83 -2.61 -2.08
C VAL A 760 5.76 -1.64 -2.55
N ASN A 761 5.79 -0.40 -2.05
CA ASN A 761 4.85 0.64 -2.44
C ASN A 761 5.07 1.07 -3.90
N TYR A 762 6.33 1.17 -4.35
CA TYR A 762 6.64 1.50 -5.74
C TYR A 762 6.20 0.40 -6.71
N LEU A 763 6.35 -0.87 -6.35
CA LEU A 763 5.85 -1.99 -7.16
C LEU A 763 4.32 -1.94 -7.25
N ALA A 764 3.66 -1.76 -6.10
CA ALA A 764 2.23 -1.70 -6.02
C ALA A 764 1.63 -0.57 -6.87
N MET A 765 2.17 0.64 -6.72
CA MET A 765 1.69 1.82 -7.44
C MET A 765 2.22 1.87 -8.88
N GLY A 766 3.37 1.27 -9.17
CA GLY A 766 3.95 1.17 -10.51
C GLY A 766 2.99 0.52 -11.51
N LEU A 767 2.20 -0.44 -11.06
CA LEU A 767 1.19 -1.09 -11.89
C LEU A 767 0.04 -0.12 -12.27
N VAL A 768 -0.39 0.73 -11.34
CA VAL A 768 -1.40 1.79 -11.61
C VAL A 768 -0.84 2.85 -12.55
N LEU A 769 0.44 3.21 -12.38
CA LEU A 769 1.14 4.16 -13.26
C LEU A 769 1.31 3.58 -14.67
N ALA A 770 1.67 2.32 -14.80
CA ALA A 770 1.78 1.63 -16.09
C ALA A 770 0.42 1.62 -16.82
N PHE A 771 -0.67 1.30 -16.13
CA PHE A 771 -2.02 1.40 -16.69
C PHE A 771 -2.35 2.82 -17.16
N THR A 772 -2.02 3.83 -16.35
CA THR A 772 -2.27 5.23 -16.70
C THR A 772 -1.44 5.64 -17.93
N ALA A 773 -0.19 5.18 -18.03
CA ALA A 773 0.67 5.40 -19.20
C ALA A 773 0.09 4.75 -20.47
N ILE A 774 -0.40 3.52 -20.40
CA ILE A 774 -1.08 2.83 -21.50
C ILE A 774 -2.31 3.64 -21.93
N ALA A 775 -3.09 4.13 -20.98
CA ALA A 775 -4.25 4.97 -21.24
C ALA A 775 -3.90 6.28 -21.96
N VAL A 776 -2.80 6.92 -21.56
CA VAL A 776 -2.26 8.13 -22.22
C VAL A 776 -1.88 7.83 -23.66
N VAL A 777 -1.08 6.78 -23.87
CA VAL A 777 -0.65 6.36 -25.22
C VAL A 777 -1.85 6.07 -26.11
N ASN A 778 -2.82 5.33 -25.60
CA ASN A 778 -4.03 4.99 -26.33
C ASN A 778 -4.86 6.24 -26.70
N THR A 779 -5.06 7.17 -25.75
CA THR A 779 -5.81 8.39 -25.99
C THR A 779 -5.13 9.29 -27.03
N LEU A 780 -3.81 9.41 -26.96
CA LEU A 780 -3.00 10.19 -27.90
C LEU A 780 -3.02 9.56 -29.31
N ALA A 781 -2.84 8.24 -29.39
CA ALA A 781 -2.87 7.50 -30.65
C ALA A 781 -4.23 7.66 -31.37
N MET A 782 -5.34 7.52 -30.62
CA MET A 782 -6.68 7.74 -31.13
C MET A 782 -6.89 9.18 -31.64
N SER A 783 -6.43 10.18 -30.87
CA SER A 783 -6.52 11.60 -31.22
C SER A 783 -5.79 11.91 -32.54
N VAL A 784 -4.65 11.25 -32.80
CA VAL A 784 -3.91 11.40 -34.07
C VAL A 784 -4.59 10.66 -35.23
N ALA A 785 -5.12 9.47 -34.96
CA ALA A 785 -5.81 8.66 -35.97
C ALA A 785 -7.04 9.38 -36.57
N GLU A 786 -7.76 10.18 -35.76
CA GLU A 786 -8.88 10.99 -36.19
C GLU A 786 -8.51 12.07 -37.23
N ARG A 787 -7.26 12.46 -37.31
CA ARG A 787 -6.77 13.60 -38.09
C ARG A 787 -6.13 13.21 -39.41
N VAL A 788 -6.24 11.94 -39.81
CA VAL A 788 -5.63 11.45 -41.07
C VAL A 788 -6.12 12.24 -42.30
N ARG A 789 -7.41 12.57 -42.36
CA ARG A 789 -7.99 13.37 -43.41
C ARG A 789 -7.52 14.83 -43.39
N GLU A 790 -7.40 15.44 -42.20
CA GLU A 790 -6.81 16.79 -42.03
C GLU A 790 -5.37 16.82 -42.58
N PHE A 791 -4.58 15.78 -42.29
CA PHE A 791 -3.20 15.66 -42.76
C PHE A 791 -3.15 15.46 -44.29
N ALA A 792 -4.08 14.71 -44.84
CA ALA A 792 -4.20 14.55 -46.30
C ALA A 792 -4.51 15.88 -46.98
N LEU A 793 -5.47 16.66 -46.47
CA LEU A 793 -5.80 18.00 -46.97
C LEU A 793 -4.64 18.98 -46.88
N LEU A 794 -3.92 19.01 -45.76
CA LEU A 794 -2.73 19.85 -45.62
C LEU A 794 -1.65 19.48 -46.66
N ARG A 795 -1.49 18.19 -46.96
CA ARG A 795 -0.55 17.73 -47.98
C ARG A 795 -1.00 18.09 -49.39
N LEU A 796 -2.27 18.05 -49.67
CA LEU A 796 -2.84 18.52 -50.96
C LEU A 796 -2.68 20.05 -51.11
N ALA A 797 -2.72 20.80 -50.01
CA ALA A 797 -2.42 22.23 -49.95
C ALA A 797 -0.90 22.55 -49.97
N GLY A 798 -0.02 21.55 -50.22
CA GLY A 798 1.43 21.74 -50.41
C GLY A 798 2.29 21.55 -49.16
N ALA A 799 1.74 21.15 -48.01
CA ALA A 799 2.53 20.89 -46.79
C ALA A 799 3.37 19.61 -46.95
N THR A 800 4.64 19.68 -46.64
CA THR A 800 5.55 18.52 -46.61
C THR A 800 5.28 17.60 -45.42
N ARG A 801 5.64 16.30 -45.53
CA ARG A 801 5.55 15.33 -44.42
C ARG A 801 6.29 15.81 -43.20
N ARG A 802 7.49 16.44 -43.38
CA ARG A 802 8.31 17.00 -42.29
C ARG A 802 7.63 18.15 -41.57
N GLN A 803 6.94 19.01 -42.29
CA GLN A 803 6.18 20.14 -41.71
C GLN A 803 5.00 19.65 -40.86
N VAL A 804 4.22 18.67 -41.36
CA VAL A 804 3.11 18.07 -40.59
C VAL A 804 3.61 17.38 -39.33
N LEU A 805 4.71 16.61 -39.38
CA LEU A 805 5.29 15.97 -38.22
C LEU A 805 5.86 17.00 -37.22
N ARG A 806 6.46 18.10 -37.70
CA ARG A 806 6.93 19.20 -36.82
C ARG A 806 5.77 19.90 -36.13
N MET A 807 4.67 20.13 -36.83
CA MET A 807 3.44 20.67 -36.26
C MET A 807 2.91 19.76 -35.15
N LEU A 808 2.81 18.43 -35.39
CA LEU A 808 2.37 17.46 -34.39
C LEU A 808 3.27 17.43 -33.14
N ARG A 809 4.60 17.54 -33.32
CA ARG A 809 5.55 17.61 -32.21
C ARG A 809 5.33 18.87 -31.37
N ILE A 810 5.13 20.02 -32.01
CA ILE A 810 4.87 21.29 -31.30
C ILE A 810 3.55 21.21 -30.53
N GLU A 811 2.50 20.64 -31.13
CA GLU A 811 1.22 20.41 -30.45
C GLU A 811 1.39 19.47 -29.24
N ALA A 812 2.07 18.33 -29.42
CA ALA A 812 2.31 17.36 -28.34
C ALA A 812 3.13 17.98 -27.19
N LEU A 813 4.21 18.72 -27.51
CA LEU A 813 5.02 19.40 -26.49
C LEU A 813 4.23 20.48 -25.74
N SER A 814 3.36 21.22 -26.43
CA SER A 814 2.49 22.22 -25.79
C SER A 814 1.50 21.58 -24.81
N VAL A 815 0.94 20.42 -25.20
CA VAL A 815 0.04 19.63 -24.35
C VAL A 815 0.77 19.07 -23.15
N VAL A 816 1.99 18.53 -23.35
CA VAL A 816 2.84 18.00 -22.28
C VAL A 816 3.22 19.11 -21.29
N LEU A 817 3.63 20.27 -21.78
CA LEU A 817 3.99 21.40 -20.91
C LEU A 817 2.82 21.84 -20.02
N LEU A 818 1.61 21.92 -20.61
CA LEU A 818 0.40 22.23 -19.85
C LEU A 818 0.08 21.14 -18.83
N ALA A 819 0.16 19.87 -19.23
CA ALA A 819 -0.12 18.74 -18.35
C ALA A 819 0.92 18.61 -17.23
N ALA A 820 2.19 18.90 -17.53
CA ALA A 820 3.26 18.95 -16.55
C ALA A 820 3.05 20.08 -15.52
N ALA A 821 2.71 21.28 -15.99
CA ALA A 821 2.42 22.39 -15.08
C ALA A 821 1.24 22.11 -14.15
N LEU A 822 0.14 21.58 -14.71
CA LEU A 822 -1.05 21.20 -13.92
C LEU A 822 -0.80 20.01 -13.00
N GLY A 823 -0.17 18.94 -13.52
CA GLY A 823 0.11 17.73 -12.76
C GLY A 823 1.10 17.97 -11.61
N SER A 824 2.18 18.71 -11.89
CA SER A 824 3.15 19.14 -10.86
C SER A 824 2.54 20.06 -9.84
N GLY A 825 1.69 21.00 -10.27
CA GLY A 825 0.98 21.92 -9.37
C GLY A 825 0.02 21.18 -8.44
N ILE A 826 -0.75 20.22 -8.96
CA ILE A 826 -1.63 19.34 -8.16
C ILE A 826 -0.79 18.52 -7.17
N ALA A 827 0.27 17.87 -7.66
CA ALA A 827 1.13 17.04 -6.81
C ALA A 827 1.77 17.88 -5.69
N LEU A 828 2.29 19.07 -6.02
CA LEU A 828 2.90 19.97 -5.03
C LEU A 828 1.88 20.41 -3.97
N ALA A 829 0.68 20.81 -4.36
CA ALA A 829 -0.38 21.22 -3.43
C ALA A 829 -0.77 20.06 -2.49
N VAL A 830 -0.94 18.85 -3.05
CA VAL A 830 -1.30 17.67 -2.26
C VAL A 830 -0.16 17.21 -1.35
N LEU A 831 1.09 17.20 -1.84
CA LEU A 831 2.28 16.83 -1.07
C LEU A 831 2.57 17.84 0.04
N THR A 832 2.39 19.14 -0.21
CA THR A 832 2.53 20.16 0.82
C THR A 832 1.49 20.00 1.93
N ALA A 833 0.24 19.74 1.57
CA ALA A 833 -0.81 19.47 2.56
C ALA A 833 -0.56 18.19 3.35
N PHE A 834 -0.10 17.14 2.67
CA PHE A 834 0.33 15.89 3.30
C PHE A 834 1.51 16.10 4.27
N SER A 835 2.52 16.88 3.83
CA SER A 835 3.67 17.22 4.67
C SER A 835 3.24 18.01 5.91
N ILE A 836 2.38 19.03 5.77
CA ILE A 836 1.84 19.79 6.91
C ILE A 836 1.11 18.84 7.88
N GLY A 837 0.23 17.97 7.38
CA GLY A 837 -0.54 17.06 8.22
C GLY A 837 0.32 16.06 8.98
N MET A 838 1.34 15.49 8.33
CA MET A 838 2.15 14.41 8.89
C MET A 838 3.43 14.88 9.60
N THR A 839 4.02 16.00 9.15
CA THR A 839 5.33 16.44 9.64
C THR A 839 5.29 17.82 10.33
N GLY A 840 4.16 18.54 10.26
CA GLY A 840 4.02 19.90 10.73
C GLY A 840 4.75 20.95 9.86
N ARG A 841 5.53 20.54 8.84
CA ARG A 841 6.33 21.41 7.97
C ARG A 841 5.73 21.49 6.56
N ALA A 842 5.69 22.69 5.96
CA ALA A 842 5.11 22.91 4.63
C ALA A 842 6.08 22.58 3.46
N ALA A 843 7.15 21.84 3.71
CA ALA A 843 8.20 21.54 2.72
C ALA A 843 8.21 20.04 2.40
N PRO A 844 7.56 19.59 1.32
CA PRO A 844 7.68 18.20 0.87
C PRO A 844 9.07 17.96 0.29
N SER A 845 9.60 16.75 0.47
CA SER A 845 10.89 16.35 -0.08
C SER A 845 10.72 15.98 -1.55
N VAL A 846 11.08 16.91 -2.43
CA VAL A 846 11.01 16.72 -3.89
C VAL A 846 12.42 16.76 -4.47
N THR A 847 12.88 15.62 -5.00
CA THR A 847 14.15 15.52 -5.71
C THR A 847 14.01 16.08 -7.13
N PRO A 848 14.66 17.20 -7.50
CA PRO A 848 14.47 17.84 -8.80
C PRO A 848 14.79 16.93 -9.99
N LEU A 849 15.81 16.08 -9.88
CA LEU A 849 16.19 15.14 -10.94
C LEU A 849 15.09 14.11 -11.21
N VAL A 850 14.46 13.56 -10.15
CA VAL A 850 13.35 12.61 -10.28
C VAL A 850 12.16 13.30 -10.92
N HIS A 851 11.84 14.53 -10.50
CA HIS A 851 10.75 15.31 -11.08
C HIS A 851 10.95 15.56 -12.58
N VAL A 852 12.14 16.02 -12.98
CA VAL A 852 12.49 16.22 -14.40
C VAL A 852 12.39 14.91 -15.18
N THR A 853 12.83 13.80 -14.60
CA THR A 853 12.73 12.47 -15.23
C THR A 853 11.26 12.07 -15.46
N ILE A 854 10.37 12.29 -14.49
CA ILE A 854 8.93 12.02 -14.64
C ILE A 854 8.35 12.80 -15.81
N VAL A 855 8.62 14.10 -15.88
CA VAL A 855 8.15 14.97 -16.95
C VAL A 855 8.74 14.54 -18.30
N ALA A 856 10.03 14.20 -18.36
CA ALA A 856 10.72 13.73 -19.56
C ALA A 856 10.13 12.40 -20.07
N VAL A 857 9.85 11.45 -19.18
CA VAL A 857 9.20 10.17 -19.55
C VAL A 857 7.79 10.44 -20.08
N GLY A 858 7.00 11.29 -19.42
CA GLY A 858 5.69 11.71 -19.90
C GLY A 858 5.74 12.39 -21.28
N ALA A 859 6.75 13.23 -21.50
CA ALA A 859 7.00 13.86 -22.82
C ALA A 859 7.39 12.83 -23.88
N ALA A 860 8.27 11.90 -23.56
CA ALA A 860 8.69 10.83 -24.48
C ALA A 860 7.51 9.94 -24.88
N LEU A 861 6.68 9.52 -23.91
CA LEU A 861 5.46 8.76 -24.15
C LEU A 861 4.51 9.52 -25.08
N ALA A 862 4.29 10.80 -24.83
CA ALA A 862 3.40 11.62 -25.64
C ALA A 862 3.95 11.80 -27.07
N LEU A 863 5.25 12.03 -27.22
CA LEU A 863 5.90 12.17 -28.53
C LEU A 863 5.86 10.87 -29.33
N VAL A 864 6.13 9.74 -28.70
CA VAL A 864 6.06 8.41 -29.35
C VAL A 864 4.64 8.08 -29.75
N ALA A 865 3.67 8.28 -28.84
CA ALA A 865 2.26 8.01 -29.06
C ALA A 865 1.63 8.90 -30.15
N THR A 866 2.21 10.07 -30.44
CA THR A 866 1.76 10.95 -31.52
C THR A 866 2.56 10.73 -32.82
N ALA A 867 3.86 10.50 -32.72
CA ALA A 867 4.75 10.38 -33.87
C ALA A 867 4.53 9.07 -34.65
N LEU A 868 4.32 7.93 -33.97
CA LEU A 868 4.13 6.64 -34.63
C LEU A 868 2.84 6.60 -35.48
N PRO A 869 1.65 6.91 -34.94
CA PRO A 869 0.43 6.97 -35.74
C PRO A 869 0.48 8.07 -36.80
N GLY A 870 1.11 9.21 -36.50
CA GLY A 870 1.30 10.29 -37.45
C GLY A 870 2.15 9.87 -38.67
N ARG A 871 3.27 9.15 -38.42
CA ARG A 871 4.08 8.59 -39.49
C ARG A 871 3.31 7.55 -40.34
N ALA A 872 2.55 6.67 -39.68
CA ALA A 872 1.73 5.67 -40.36
C ALA A 872 0.65 6.33 -41.24
N ALA A 873 -0.03 7.34 -40.70
CA ALA A 873 -1.04 8.11 -41.43
C ALA A 873 -0.47 8.82 -42.67
N LEU A 874 0.77 9.34 -42.58
CA LEU A 874 1.43 10.04 -43.69
C LEU A 874 2.05 9.10 -44.75
N ARG A 875 2.10 7.78 -44.55
CA ARG A 875 2.53 6.80 -45.55
C ARG A 875 1.46 6.59 -46.62
N VAL A 876 0.17 6.76 -46.29
CA VAL A 876 -0.94 6.61 -47.22
C VAL A 876 -0.95 7.77 -48.21
N ARG A 877 -1.31 7.51 -49.48
CA ARG A 877 -1.41 8.54 -50.54
C ARG A 877 -2.49 9.55 -50.17
N ALA A 878 -2.17 10.84 -50.20
CA ALA A 878 -3.08 11.91 -49.79
C ALA A 878 -4.39 11.94 -50.62
N VAL A 879 -4.29 11.65 -51.95
CA VAL A 879 -5.42 11.60 -52.84
C VAL A 879 -6.42 10.50 -52.50
N THR A 880 -5.92 9.27 -52.20
CA THR A 880 -6.81 8.14 -51.85
C THR A 880 -7.56 8.37 -50.55
N VAL A 881 -6.95 9.08 -49.56
CA VAL A 881 -7.61 9.43 -48.29
C VAL A 881 -8.61 10.57 -48.46
N ALA A 882 -8.32 11.54 -49.35
CA ALA A 882 -9.19 12.68 -49.56
C ALA A 882 -10.45 12.30 -50.42
N THR A 883 -10.30 11.31 -51.31
CA THR A 883 -11.37 10.87 -52.22
C THR A 883 -12.14 9.65 -51.72
N ALA A 884 -11.64 8.95 -50.69
CA ALA A 884 -12.37 7.84 -50.10
C ALA A 884 -13.71 8.33 -49.52
N ARG A 885 -14.81 7.91 -50.17
CA ARG A 885 -16.18 8.02 -49.64
C ARG A 885 -16.31 6.99 -48.51
N GLU A 886 -16.56 7.46 -47.31
CA GLU A 886 -16.92 6.61 -46.16
C GLU A 886 -18.28 5.98 -46.35
#